data_2feb47555d1280dbf54df31b38edca9e
#
_entry.id   2feb47555d1280dbf54df31b38edca9e
#
_cell.length_a   1.000
_cell.length_b   1.000
_cell.length_c   1.000
_cell.angle_alpha   90.00
_cell.angle_beta   90.00
_cell.angle_gamma   90.00
#
_symmetry.space_group_name_H-M   'P 1'
#
loop_
_entity.id
_entity.type
_entity.pdbx_description
1 polymer ?
#
loop_
_entity_poly.entity_id
_entity_poly.type
_entity_poly.pdbx_seq_one_letter_code
_entity_poly.pdbx_strand_id
1 'polypeptide(L)'
;MSAGADSAPNGSDGEGRSDPGDSYRDNQQRLDQGLAFMGRVGGDVNVIIGTPLDEDVADNILKPRLREGPYPADDVHDRLRGFVEPPTYAHCRKVLDSHILLLRAHSGTGASTAAFALLEDRYGADGITGLDSSEDLSRWCPKEERGYLLQGLSPVAAASLSEVPLTALAARLRQARAFLVVTVRADTALPNDAMPWQVLHSPPAPGEVAAKRLTAMSESGELTTAQKTDALGHLASADFTNFLNGHLLPRDGVEVAKGLRDLVVTGKSAAAVLDELKSGSLEEARRALAESSHRADRLSLMAAIALLPGQDRTVIEEFSTALRPHLDQRGGPTGGVAGHPEHTSAHGRPLTEEAPTRRDVLGPAFEDRLAAVGAHPLPLYFGAQRYPVQPIAFSGRHRSEALLRCLWLDYEGMAGLLWSALDEIPHRSGIELAAGQEIGKVLAHATGSGTLRQLHPFAASDKRWRRRLVAYALGEVVQHPALTSAVRHQLRLWSQAGLVPLRCTVAETCAGSYGLARPAHALKLLDTVLDKTGTPLESNLRSAVSFALSTLLSEDTNRALVLDHVREWQSANSGTQRHAMAVHIVESMSLTAFPLPGALSVCRLRLVDLLTGHPERALGIVIAALNDPATHEAMASGLSSVENEPGLSHQADFPRFLTALSSAARDHRGVLRFILRRHRVRAASSTQGFAS
;
A
#
# COMPACT_ATOMS: atom_id res chain seq x y z
N MET A 1 79.20 17.95 18.87
CA MET A 1 79.63 18.35 17.54
C MET A 1 78.43 18.12 16.66
N SER A 2 77.78 19.17 16.34
CA SER A 2 77.54 19.79 15.05
C SER A 2 76.39 19.11 14.30
N ALA A 3 75.29 19.70 14.30
CA ALA A 3 74.78 20.78 13.43
C ALA A 3 74.05 20.23 12.18
N GLY A 4 72.91 20.76 11.94
CA GLY A 4 72.34 21.14 10.70
C GLY A 4 70.97 20.43 10.44
N ALA A 5 69.87 21.08 10.65
CA ALA A 5 69.22 22.12 9.84
C ALA A 5 68.38 21.52 8.66
N ASP A 6 67.13 21.93 8.68
CA ASP A 6 66.21 22.24 7.60
C ASP A 6 65.68 21.17 6.66
N SER A 7 64.38 20.97 6.70
CA SER A 7 63.45 21.38 5.61
C SER A 7 62.09 20.74 5.79
N ALA A 8 61.08 21.51 5.99
CA ALA A 8 59.73 21.25 5.57
C ALA A 8 59.61 21.58 4.05
N PRO A 9 58.48 21.38 3.36
CA PRO A 9 57.24 20.70 3.62
C PRO A 9 56.82 19.75 2.49
N ASN A 10 55.83 18.94 2.68
CA ASN A 10 54.88 18.77 1.56
C ASN A 10 53.58 18.14 2.07
N GLY A 11 52.50 18.78 1.72
CA GLY A 11 51.16 18.36 1.96
C GLY A 11 50.83 17.05 1.21
N SER A 12 50.12 16.24 1.86
CA SER A 12 49.35 15.17 1.23
C SER A 12 47.88 15.41 1.55
N ASP A 13 47.13 15.72 0.51
CA ASP A 13 45.68 15.79 0.50
C ASP A 13 45.12 14.46 1.03
N GLY A 14 44.72 14.48 2.30
CA GLY A 14 43.92 13.44 2.90
C GLY A 14 42.46 13.67 2.51
N GLU A 15 41.97 12.95 1.52
CA GLU A 15 40.55 12.80 1.31
C GLU A 15 39.96 12.16 2.59
N GLY A 16 39.43 13.02 3.43
CA GLY A 16 38.67 12.65 4.64
C GLY A 16 37.41 11.90 4.22
N ARG A 17 37.41 10.59 4.40
CA ARG A 17 36.21 9.82 4.52
C ARG A 17 35.42 10.37 5.71
N SER A 18 34.42 11.20 5.43
CA SER A 18 33.46 11.66 6.39
C SER A 18 32.64 10.47 6.89
N ASP A 19 32.82 10.14 8.16
CA ASP A 19 32.03 9.17 8.89
C ASP A 19 30.55 9.64 8.94
N PRO A 20 29.55 8.80 8.58
CA PRO A 20 28.14 9.21 8.63
C PRO A 20 27.63 9.65 10.01
N GLY A 21 28.42 9.45 11.07
CA GLY A 21 28.11 9.90 12.42
C GLY A 21 28.37 11.38 12.70
N ASP A 22 29.24 12.04 11.93
CA ASP A 22 29.63 13.44 12.18
C ASP A 22 28.65 14.48 11.60
N SER A 23 27.75 14.08 10.70
CA SER A 23 26.78 15.00 10.09
C SER A 23 25.71 15.54 11.06
N TYR A 24 25.56 14.96 12.24
CA TYR A 24 24.61 15.43 13.25
C TYR A 24 25.17 16.55 14.16
N ARG A 25 26.48 16.72 14.23
CA ARG A 25 27.11 17.73 15.10
C ARG A 25 27.16 19.12 14.50
N ASP A 26 27.19 19.22 13.17
CA ASP A 26 27.27 20.51 12.46
C ASP A 26 25.92 21.22 12.28
N ASN A 27 24.81 20.59 12.68
CA ASN A 27 23.47 21.17 12.54
C ASN A 27 22.90 21.75 13.87
N GLN A 28 23.75 22.18 14.81
CA GLN A 28 23.29 23.00 15.94
C GLN A 28 23.03 24.43 15.49
N GLN A 29 21.83 24.69 14.99
CA GLN A 29 21.38 26.06 14.73
C GLN A 29 20.95 26.70 16.05
N ARG A 30 21.50 27.91 16.33
CA ARG A 30 21.02 28.74 17.43
C ARG A 30 19.57 29.13 17.19
N LEU A 31 18.71 28.76 18.11
CA LEU A 31 17.29 29.11 18.15
C LEU A 31 17.07 30.56 18.62
N ASP A 32 17.60 31.54 17.93
CA ASP A 32 17.32 32.94 18.27
C ASP A 32 15.95 33.41 17.73
N GLN A 33 15.28 32.61 16.88
CA GLN A 33 13.98 32.95 16.27
C GLN A 33 13.00 31.76 16.12
N GLY A 34 13.13 30.69 16.90
CA GLY A 34 12.08 29.65 17.02
C GLY A 34 11.97 28.62 15.92
N LEU A 35 12.93 28.53 14.97
CA LEU A 35 12.93 27.52 13.91
C LEU A 35 14.15 26.59 14.03
N ALA A 36 13.92 25.31 14.25
CA ALA A 36 14.95 24.28 14.25
C ALA A 36 14.68 23.26 13.15
N PHE A 37 15.66 23.01 12.29
CA PHE A 37 15.63 21.93 11.30
C PHE A 37 16.55 20.80 11.78
N MET A 38 15.98 19.62 12.00
CA MET A 38 16.74 18.40 12.28
C MET A 38 16.71 17.49 11.06
N GLY A 39 17.81 17.38 10.33
CA GLY A 39 17.99 16.51 9.19
C GLY A 39 18.53 17.20 7.93
N ARG A 40 18.94 16.39 6.96
CA ARG A 40 19.40 16.89 5.66
C ARG A 40 18.20 17.42 4.87
N VAL A 41 18.17 18.70 4.59
CA VAL A 41 17.26 19.33 3.64
C VAL A 41 17.94 19.31 2.28
N GLY A 42 17.46 18.46 1.39
CA GLY A 42 17.94 18.44 -0.02
C GLY A 42 17.13 19.43 -0.84
N GLY A 43 17.64 20.61 -1.02
CA GLY A 43 17.03 21.67 -1.82
C GLY A 43 17.07 23.04 -1.14
N ASP A 44 16.76 24.10 -1.89
CA ASP A 44 16.72 25.46 -1.38
C ASP A 44 15.56 25.65 -0.42
N VAL A 45 15.86 26.03 0.83
CA VAL A 45 14.85 26.39 1.83
C VAL A 45 14.65 27.89 1.80
N ASN A 46 13.56 28.34 1.24
CA ASN A 46 13.14 29.74 1.31
C ASN A 46 12.48 30.00 2.66
N VAL A 47 13.21 30.60 3.59
CA VAL A 47 12.65 31.08 4.87
C VAL A 47 12.27 32.55 4.68
N ILE A 48 10.98 32.83 4.61
CA ILE A 48 10.48 34.21 4.59
C ILE A 48 10.39 34.68 6.04
N ILE A 49 11.38 35.49 6.46
CA ILE A 49 11.35 36.19 7.74
C ILE A 49 10.65 37.55 7.49
N GLY A 50 9.34 37.57 7.71
CA GLY A 50 8.53 38.78 7.58
C GLY A 50 7.86 39.14 8.90
N THR A 51 7.38 40.38 9.04
CA THR A 51 6.54 40.88 10.13
C THR A 51 5.43 39.88 10.49
N PRO A 52 5.03 39.78 11.76
CA PRO A 52 4.00 38.84 12.18
C PRO A 52 2.76 39.05 11.29
N LEU A 53 2.48 38.04 10.48
CA LEU A 53 1.22 37.90 9.78
C LEU A 53 0.13 37.76 10.85
N ASP A 54 -0.99 38.47 10.66
CA ASP A 54 -2.18 38.25 11.49
C ASP A 54 -2.36 36.74 11.72
N GLU A 55 -2.64 36.33 12.94
CA GLU A 55 -2.80 34.93 13.32
C GLU A 55 -3.79 34.21 12.40
N ASP A 56 -4.83 34.88 11.92
CA ASP A 56 -5.80 34.36 10.96
C ASP A 56 -5.22 34.10 9.56
N VAL A 57 -4.19 34.85 9.13
CA VAL A 57 -3.53 34.66 7.83
C VAL A 57 -2.49 33.55 7.91
N ALA A 58 -1.74 33.49 9.02
CA ALA A 58 -0.77 32.41 9.25
C ALA A 58 -1.47 31.04 9.38
N ASP A 59 -2.61 31.00 10.08
CA ASP A 59 -3.43 29.80 10.23
C ASP A 59 -4.05 29.33 8.89
N ASN A 60 -4.35 30.27 7.97
CA ASN A 60 -4.85 29.96 6.63
C ASN A 60 -3.76 29.49 5.65
N ILE A 61 -2.50 29.87 5.84
CA ILE A 61 -1.37 29.47 4.99
C ILE A 61 -0.78 28.13 5.46
N LEU A 62 -0.83 27.85 6.77
CA LEU A 62 -0.25 26.65 7.38
C LEU A 62 -1.23 25.48 7.55
N LYS A 63 -2.54 25.70 7.37
CA LYS A 63 -3.52 24.62 7.42
C LYS A 63 -3.62 23.93 6.06
N PRO A 64 -3.21 22.65 5.96
CA PRO A 64 -3.57 21.86 4.80
C PRO A 64 -5.10 21.82 4.70
N ARG A 65 -5.66 22.48 3.71
CA ARG A 65 -7.09 22.37 3.43
C ARG A 65 -7.32 21.08 2.65
N LEU A 66 -8.08 20.15 3.23
CA LEU A 66 -8.67 19.08 2.45
C LEU A 66 -9.34 19.71 1.23
N ARG A 67 -8.94 19.29 0.03
CA ARG A 67 -9.62 19.78 -1.17
C ARG A 67 -10.93 19.05 -1.30
N GLU A 68 -11.97 19.84 -1.38
CA GLU A 68 -13.33 19.38 -1.60
C GLU A 68 -13.76 19.76 -3.01
N GLY A 69 -14.33 18.81 -3.73
CA GLY A 69 -14.93 19.04 -5.04
C GLY A 69 -16.30 18.36 -5.14
N PRO A 70 -17.39 19.09 -5.51
CA PRO A 70 -18.68 18.44 -5.74
C PRO A 70 -18.57 17.50 -6.95
N TYR A 71 -19.20 16.33 -6.86
CA TYR A 71 -19.40 15.49 -8.02
C TYR A 71 -20.55 16.04 -8.87
N PRO A 72 -20.38 16.14 -10.21
CA PRO A 72 -21.51 16.46 -11.09
C PRO A 72 -22.63 15.42 -10.94
N ALA A 73 -23.87 15.86 -10.86
CA ALA A 73 -25.02 14.95 -10.69
C ALA A 73 -25.11 13.92 -11.81
N ASP A 74 -24.82 14.32 -13.05
CA ASP A 74 -24.81 13.40 -14.19
C ASP A 74 -23.76 12.28 -14.03
N ASP A 75 -22.58 12.61 -13.52
CA ASP A 75 -21.53 11.63 -13.24
C ASP A 75 -21.97 10.63 -12.17
N VAL A 76 -22.68 11.10 -11.14
CA VAL A 76 -23.22 10.24 -10.07
C VAL A 76 -24.28 9.31 -10.63
N HIS A 77 -25.24 9.83 -11.40
CA HIS A 77 -26.28 9.04 -12.05
C HIS A 77 -25.68 7.98 -13.00
N ASP A 78 -24.68 8.36 -13.80
CA ASP A 78 -24.02 7.41 -14.71
C ASP A 78 -23.29 6.28 -13.97
N ARG A 79 -22.65 6.59 -12.84
CA ARG A 79 -22.00 5.61 -11.98
C ARG A 79 -22.98 4.65 -11.31
N LEU A 80 -24.17 5.16 -10.95
CA LEU A 80 -25.22 4.39 -10.29
C LEU A 80 -26.14 3.68 -11.29
N ARG A 81 -26.04 3.98 -12.58
CA ARG A 81 -26.83 3.34 -13.62
C ARG A 81 -26.64 1.80 -13.57
N GLY A 82 -27.72 1.09 -13.26
CA GLY A 82 -27.69 -0.37 -13.10
C GLY A 82 -26.96 -0.82 -11.84
N PHE A 83 -26.99 -0.03 -10.78
CA PHE A 83 -26.48 -0.41 -9.46
C PHE A 83 -27.24 -1.63 -8.91
N VAL A 84 -26.48 -2.54 -8.32
CA VAL A 84 -26.98 -3.71 -7.59
C VAL A 84 -26.52 -3.60 -6.15
N GLU A 85 -27.45 -3.66 -5.23
CA GLU A 85 -27.11 -3.64 -3.79
C GLU A 85 -26.24 -4.86 -3.43
N PRO A 86 -24.99 -4.63 -2.94
CA PRO A 86 -24.16 -5.73 -2.49
C PRO A 86 -24.72 -6.38 -1.21
N PRO A 87 -24.39 -7.65 -0.91
CA PRO A 87 -24.88 -8.34 0.28
C PRO A 87 -24.63 -7.60 1.59
N THR A 88 -23.58 -6.79 1.66
CA THR A 88 -23.21 -5.99 2.83
C THR A 88 -23.89 -4.62 2.88
N TYR A 89 -24.72 -4.24 1.89
CA TYR A 89 -25.27 -2.89 1.77
C TYR A 89 -26.11 -2.45 2.96
N ALA A 90 -27.01 -3.32 3.46
CA ALA A 90 -27.83 -3.04 4.64
C ALA A 90 -26.96 -2.81 5.90
N HIS A 91 -25.85 -3.55 6.02
CA HIS A 91 -24.91 -3.36 7.13
C HIS A 91 -24.14 -2.04 6.98
N CYS A 92 -23.73 -1.69 5.76
CA CYS A 92 -23.11 -0.38 5.48
C CYS A 92 -24.02 0.78 5.86
N ARG A 93 -25.33 0.72 5.53
CA ARG A 93 -26.31 1.71 5.94
C ARG A 93 -26.35 1.88 7.46
N LYS A 94 -26.43 0.77 8.19
CA LYS A 94 -26.46 0.77 9.66
C LYS A 94 -25.20 1.37 10.28
N VAL A 95 -24.02 1.02 9.78
CA VAL A 95 -22.76 1.59 10.28
C VAL A 95 -22.68 3.07 9.94
N LEU A 96 -23.14 3.48 8.75
CA LEU A 96 -23.16 4.89 8.33
C LEU A 96 -24.06 5.76 9.22
N ASP A 97 -25.00 5.20 9.99
CA ASP A 97 -25.81 5.97 10.98
C ASP A 97 -24.93 6.58 12.09
N SER A 98 -23.71 6.09 12.28
CA SER A 98 -22.69 6.74 13.11
C SER A 98 -22.00 7.94 12.44
N HIS A 99 -22.45 8.36 11.25
CA HIS A 99 -21.93 9.42 10.39
C HIS A 99 -20.64 9.13 9.65
N ILE A 100 -19.95 8.01 9.94
CA ILE A 100 -18.73 7.57 9.26
C ILE A 100 -18.87 6.09 8.88
N LEU A 101 -18.41 5.77 7.67
CA LEU A 101 -18.24 4.40 7.21
C LEU A 101 -16.86 4.22 6.60
N LEU A 102 -16.08 3.27 7.12
CA LEU A 102 -14.83 2.79 6.53
C LEU A 102 -15.13 1.53 5.73
N LEU A 103 -15.26 1.67 4.41
CA LEU A 103 -15.62 0.57 3.51
C LEU A 103 -14.35 -0.10 2.98
N ARG A 104 -14.00 -1.23 3.56
CA ARG A 104 -12.82 -2.03 3.15
C ARG A 104 -13.17 -2.90 1.96
N ALA A 105 -12.38 -2.83 0.91
CA ALA A 105 -12.69 -3.55 -0.33
C ALA A 105 -11.45 -3.93 -1.13
N HIS A 106 -11.55 -5.04 -1.85
CA HIS A 106 -10.59 -5.34 -2.91
C HIS A 106 -10.88 -4.47 -4.16
N SER A 107 -9.86 -4.26 -4.98
CA SER A 107 -10.01 -3.50 -6.22
C SER A 107 -11.01 -4.18 -7.17
N GLY A 108 -11.88 -3.38 -7.78
CA GLY A 108 -12.86 -3.88 -8.78
C GLY A 108 -14.12 -4.50 -8.20
N THR A 109 -14.30 -4.56 -6.88
CA THR A 109 -15.48 -5.15 -6.23
C THR A 109 -16.72 -4.23 -6.19
N GLY A 110 -16.62 -2.99 -6.67
CA GLY A 110 -17.75 -2.06 -6.72
C GLY A 110 -17.94 -1.22 -5.46
N ALA A 111 -16.98 -1.21 -4.53
CA ALA A 111 -17.10 -0.44 -3.28
C ALA A 111 -17.31 1.06 -3.49
N SER A 112 -16.64 1.67 -4.48
CA SER A 112 -16.86 3.09 -4.82
C SER A 112 -18.29 3.33 -5.29
N THR A 113 -18.86 2.44 -6.11
CA THR A 113 -20.26 2.53 -6.55
C THR A 113 -21.22 2.39 -5.38
N ALA A 114 -20.95 1.43 -4.47
CA ALA A 114 -21.74 1.28 -3.25
C ALA A 114 -21.65 2.51 -2.34
N ALA A 115 -20.48 3.15 -2.24
CA ALA A 115 -20.29 4.37 -1.49
C ALA A 115 -21.10 5.54 -2.08
N PHE A 116 -21.10 5.69 -3.42
CA PHE A 116 -21.96 6.68 -4.09
C PHE A 116 -23.44 6.43 -3.82
N ALA A 117 -23.91 5.19 -3.93
CA ALA A 117 -25.29 4.84 -3.67
C ALA A 117 -25.72 5.13 -2.23
N LEU A 118 -24.87 4.83 -1.25
CA LEU A 118 -25.13 5.12 0.17
C LEU A 118 -25.29 6.62 0.45
N LEU A 119 -24.52 7.45 -0.24
CA LEU A 119 -24.57 8.91 -0.08
C LEU A 119 -25.71 9.53 -0.88
N GLU A 120 -25.97 9.01 -2.08
CA GLU A 120 -27.08 9.44 -2.94
C GLU A 120 -28.44 9.16 -2.29
N ASP A 121 -28.63 8.02 -1.68
CA ASP A 121 -29.82 7.66 -0.89
C ASP A 121 -30.18 8.73 0.18
N ARG A 122 -29.20 9.49 0.68
CA ARG A 122 -29.38 10.46 1.77
C ARG A 122 -29.45 11.92 1.30
N TYR A 123 -28.72 12.26 0.27
CA TYR A 123 -28.53 13.66 -0.16
C TYR A 123 -28.89 13.93 -1.62
N GLY A 124 -29.23 12.88 -2.38
CA GLY A 124 -29.34 13.00 -3.82
C GLY A 124 -27.97 13.17 -4.50
N ALA A 125 -27.97 13.14 -5.83
CA ALA A 125 -26.75 13.19 -6.63
C ALA A 125 -25.97 14.51 -6.45
N ASP A 126 -26.65 15.64 -6.30
CA ASP A 126 -26.05 16.98 -6.13
C ASP A 126 -25.40 17.19 -4.75
N GLY A 127 -25.76 16.36 -3.77
CA GLY A 127 -25.31 16.50 -2.40
C GLY A 127 -23.96 15.80 -2.10
N ILE A 128 -23.32 15.20 -3.10
CA ILE A 128 -22.08 14.42 -2.90
C ILE A 128 -20.84 15.25 -3.21
N THR A 129 -19.90 15.22 -2.28
CA THR A 129 -18.62 15.94 -2.39
C THR A 129 -17.47 14.97 -2.24
N GLY A 130 -16.52 15.00 -3.17
CA GLY A 130 -15.26 14.25 -3.09
C GLY A 130 -14.28 14.93 -2.15
N LEU A 131 -13.55 14.13 -1.39
CA LEU A 131 -12.41 14.57 -0.57
C LEU A 131 -11.12 13.96 -1.10
N ASP A 132 -10.05 14.76 -1.07
CA ASP A 132 -8.73 14.28 -1.43
C ASP A 132 -8.11 13.48 -0.28
N SER A 133 -7.44 12.36 -0.63
CA SER A 133 -6.94 11.35 0.32
C SER A 133 -5.68 11.75 1.09
N SER A 134 -5.16 12.95 0.88
CA SER A 134 -3.79 13.27 1.26
C SER A 134 -3.60 13.73 2.69
N GLU A 135 -4.65 14.03 3.48
CA GLU A 135 -4.44 14.78 4.73
C GLU A 135 -5.24 14.34 5.95
N ASP A 136 -4.83 14.87 7.09
CA ASP A 136 -5.36 14.62 8.42
C ASP A 136 -6.84 15.03 8.55
N LEU A 137 -7.73 14.06 8.48
CA LEU A 137 -9.17 14.23 8.71
C LEU A 137 -9.48 14.81 10.10
N SER A 138 -8.53 14.79 11.02
CA SER A 138 -8.76 15.25 12.40
C SER A 138 -9.03 16.76 12.50
N ARG A 139 -8.56 17.54 11.53
CA ARG A 139 -8.73 19.00 11.48
C ARG A 139 -9.77 19.48 10.47
N TRP A 140 -10.29 18.57 9.68
CA TRP A 140 -11.28 18.91 8.66
C TRP A 140 -12.64 19.26 9.28
N CYS A 141 -13.29 20.30 8.76
CA CYS A 141 -14.63 20.74 9.15
C CYS A 141 -15.61 20.51 8.00
N PRO A 142 -16.57 19.61 8.14
CA PRO A 142 -17.58 19.37 7.10
C PRO A 142 -18.52 20.56 6.96
N LYS A 143 -19.01 20.80 5.74
CA LYS A 143 -20.12 21.72 5.47
C LYS A 143 -21.44 21.03 5.80
N GLU A 144 -22.47 21.83 6.04
CA GLU A 144 -23.77 21.33 6.41
C GLU A 144 -24.47 20.56 5.27
N GLU A 145 -25.19 19.50 5.65
CA GLU A 145 -26.11 18.72 4.82
C GLU A 145 -25.48 18.18 3.53
N ARG A 146 -24.31 17.52 3.66
CA ARG A 146 -23.61 16.92 2.53
C ARG A 146 -23.13 15.50 2.81
N GLY A 147 -23.07 14.70 1.74
CA GLY A 147 -22.40 13.41 1.71
C GLY A 147 -20.97 13.57 1.22
N TYR A 148 -20.01 13.05 1.98
CA TYR A 148 -18.59 13.11 1.63
C TYR A 148 -18.07 11.75 1.25
N LEU A 149 -17.32 11.68 0.15
CA LEU A 149 -16.65 10.48 -0.32
C LEU A 149 -15.14 10.69 -0.38
N LEU A 150 -14.41 9.93 0.41
CA LEU A 150 -12.95 9.87 0.35
C LEU A 150 -12.53 8.53 -0.25
N GLN A 151 -11.83 8.57 -1.37
CA GLN A 151 -11.39 7.36 -2.08
C GLN A 151 -9.88 7.16 -1.93
N GLY A 152 -9.49 5.92 -1.67
CA GLY A 152 -8.08 5.52 -1.74
C GLY A 152 -7.23 6.08 -0.60
N LEU A 153 -7.69 5.95 0.64
CA LEU A 153 -6.92 6.39 1.81
C LEU A 153 -5.52 5.74 1.82
N SER A 154 -4.51 6.57 2.02
CA SER A 154 -3.13 6.08 2.12
C SER A 154 -2.93 5.21 3.37
N PRO A 155 -2.02 4.21 3.36
CA PRO A 155 -1.77 3.38 4.54
C PRO A 155 -1.34 4.18 5.78
N VAL A 156 -0.67 5.32 5.59
CA VAL A 156 -0.26 6.21 6.68
C VAL A 156 -1.47 6.93 7.28
N ALA A 157 -2.35 7.46 6.43
CA ALA A 157 -3.57 8.11 6.87
C ALA A 157 -4.55 7.11 7.49
N ALA A 158 -4.67 5.91 6.92
CA ALA A 158 -5.47 4.82 7.48
C ALA A 158 -5.03 4.44 8.90
N ALA A 159 -3.72 4.43 9.13
CA ALA A 159 -3.15 4.12 10.43
C ALA A 159 -3.45 5.16 11.52
N SER A 160 -3.78 6.39 11.15
CA SER A 160 -4.13 7.45 12.08
C SER A 160 -5.61 7.46 12.49
N LEU A 161 -6.45 6.65 11.84
CA LEU A 161 -7.89 6.53 12.11
C LEU A 161 -8.16 5.67 13.36
N SER A 162 -7.74 6.13 14.53
CA SER A 162 -8.08 5.50 15.81
C SER A 162 -9.45 5.99 16.34
N GLU A 163 -9.94 5.38 17.41
CA GLU A 163 -11.24 5.69 18.01
C GLU A 163 -11.43 7.18 18.31
N VAL A 164 -10.44 7.83 18.92
CA VAL A 164 -10.55 9.23 19.35
C VAL A 164 -10.72 10.18 18.17
N PRO A 165 -9.87 10.18 17.13
CA PRO A 165 -10.09 10.96 15.91
C PRO A 165 -11.42 10.66 15.22
N LEU A 166 -11.82 9.38 15.13
CA LEU A 166 -13.09 8.99 14.48
C LEU A 166 -14.28 9.47 15.28
N THR A 167 -14.27 9.35 16.60
CA THR A 167 -15.35 9.86 17.47
C THR A 167 -15.47 11.38 17.37
N ALA A 168 -14.35 12.09 17.39
CA ALA A 168 -14.34 13.55 17.23
C ALA A 168 -14.84 13.98 15.84
N LEU A 169 -14.46 13.24 14.80
CA LEU A 169 -14.93 13.48 13.43
C LEU A 169 -16.43 13.17 13.29
N ALA A 170 -16.90 12.06 13.87
CA ALA A 170 -18.31 11.71 13.87
C ALA A 170 -19.17 12.77 14.58
N ALA A 171 -18.68 13.35 15.68
CA ALA A 171 -19.35 14.43 16.37
C ALA A 171 -19.51 15.69 15.48
N ARG A 172 -18.44 16.08 14.77
CA ARG A 172 -18.46 17.21 13.82
C ARG A 172 -19.39 16.95 12.63
N LEU A 173 -19.35 15.74 12.07
CA LEU A 173 -20.25 15.34 10.98
C LEU A 173 -21.72 15.36 11.44
N ARG A 174 -21.99 14.87 12.66
CA ARG A 174 -23.34 14.93 13.24
C ARG A 174 -23.82 16.36 13.43
N GLN A 175 -22.96 17.26 13.90
CA GLN A 175 -23.29 18.67 14.03
C GLN A 175 -23.60 19.32 12.68
N ALA A 176 -22.85 18.97 11.63
CA ALA A 176 -23.07 19.42 10.27
C ALA A 176 -24.19 18.66 9.54
N ARG A 177 -24.84 17.67 10.15
CA ARG A 177 -25.78 16.74 9.49
C ARG A 177 -25.20 16.12 8.22
N ALA A 178 -23.92 15.82 8.25
CA ALA A 178 -23.17 15.30 7.14
C ALA A 178 -22.76 13.82 7.39
N PHE A 179 -22.43 13.09 6.32
CA PHE A 179 -21.96 11.72 6.38
C PHE A 179 -20.68 11.59 5.56
N LEU A 180 -19.79 10.73 6.02
CA LEU A 180 -18.52 10.43 5.35
C LEU A 180 -18.42 8.94 5.07
N VAL A 181 -18.19 8.59 3.81
CA VAL A 181 -17.78 7.25 3.40
C VAL A 181 -16.32 7.29 2.95
N VAL A 182 -15.49 6.48 3.57
CA VAL A 182 -14.08 6.31 3.23
C VAL A 182 -13.89 4.94 2.62
N THR A 183 -13.44 4.87 1.37
CA THR A 183 -13.07 3.57 0.79
C THR A 183 -11.61 3.27 1.10
N VAL A 184 -11.37 2.10 1.66
CA VAL A 184 -10.05 1.62 2.08
C VAL A 184 -9.78 0.28 1.42
N ARG A 185 -8.56 0.04 1.00
CA ARG A 185 -8.18 -1.27 0.45
C ARG A 185 -8.27 -2.34 1.54
N ALA A 186 -8.75 -3.52 1.18
CA ALA A 186 -8.89 -4.65 2.10
C ALA A 186 -7.58 -5.05 2.78
N ASP A 187 -6.44 -4.85 2.10
CA ASP A 187 -5.09 -5.13 2.59
C ASP A 187 -4.46 -3.98 3.40
N THR A 188 -5.16 -2.85 3.54
CA THR A 188 -4.69 -1.73 4.37
C THR A 188 -5.03 -2.00 5.83
N ALA A 189 -4.01 -2.00 6.68
CA ALA A 189 -4.21 -2.13 8.12
C ALA A 189 -4.88 -0.88 8.70
N LEU A 190 -5.99 -1.09 9.40
CA LEU A 190 -6.67 -0.07 10.19
C LEU A 190 -6.48 -0.36 11.68
N PRO A 191 -6.48 0.64 12.55
CA PRO A 191 -6.49 0.44 13.99
C PRO A 191 -7.70 -0.40 14.43
N ASN A 192 -7.54 -1.21 15.46
CA ASN A 192 -8.61 -2.11 15.92
C ASN A 192 -9.78 -1.36 16.54
N ASP A 193 -9.50 -0.26 17.16
CA ASP A 193 -10.49 0.65 17.75
C ASP A 193 -11.35 1.37 16.69
N ALA A 194 -10.98 1.27 15.40
CA ALA A 194 -11.81 1.70 14.28
C ALA A 194 -12.87 0.66 13.85
N MET A 195 -12.91 -0.53 14.46
CA MET A 195 -13.85 -1.61 14.12
C MET A 195 -15.34 -1.20 14.05
N PRO A 196 -15.86 -0.36 14.95
CA PRO A 196 -17.28 0.03 14.91
C PRO A 196 -17.69 0.76 13.61
N TRP A 197 -16.74 1.34 12.91
CA TRP A 197 -16.96 2.08 11.65
C TRP A 197 -16.61 1.29 10.40
N GLN A 198 -16.09 0.05 10.55
CA GLN A 198 -15.60 -0.75 9.43
C GLN A 198 -16.65 -1.72 8.89
N VAL A 199 -16.70 -1.82 7.56
CA VAL A 199 -17.41 -2.92 6.88
C VAL A 199 -16.50 -3.49 5.80
N LEU A 200 -16.31 -4.80 5.79
CA LEU A 200 -15.67 -5.49 4.66
C LEU A 200 -16.70 -5.67 3.55
N HIS A 201 -16.44 -5.04 2.42
CA HIS A 201 -17.33 -5.07 1.26
C HIS A 201 -17.36 -6.46 0.60
N SER A 202 -18.54 -7.00 0.45
CA SER A 202 -18.79 -8.21 -0.34
C SER A 202 -19.39 -7.80 -1.70
N PRO A 203 -18.77 -8.17 -2.83
CA PRO A 203 -19.26 -7.76 -4.14
C PRO A 203 -20.60 -8.40 -4.49
N PRO A 204 -21.46 -7.73 -5.28
CA PRO A 204 -22.64 -8.35 -5.88
C PRO A 204 -22.24 -9.36 -6.96
N ALA A 205 -23.11 -10.31 -7.24
CA ALA A 205 -22.88 -11.32 -8.27
C ALA A 205 -22.76 -10.67 -9.66
N PRO A 206 -21.74 -11.01 -10.49
CA PRO A 206 -21.54 -10.42 -11.81
C PRO A 206 -22.73 -10.60 -12.75
N GLY A 207 -23.44 -11.73 -12.67
CA GLY A 207 -24.65 -11.98 -13.46
C GLY A 207 -25.79 -11.03 -13.13
N GLU A 208 -25.98 -10.70 -11.84
CA GLU A 208 -26.98 -9.72 -11.43
C GLU A 208 -26.64 -8.31 -11.90
N VAL A 209 -25.34 -7.96 -11.84
CA VAL A 209 -24.84 -6.68 -12.38
C VAL A 209 -25.08 -6.59 -13.87
N ALA A 210 -24.81 -7.66 -14.64
CA ALA A 210 -25.06 -7.69 -16.06
C ALA A 210 -26.55 -7.52 -16.38
N ALA A 211 -27.43 -8.24 -15.71
CA ALA A 211 -28.88 -8.16 -15.91
C ALA A 211 -29.44 -6.77 -15.59
N LYS A 212 -29.00 -6.19 -14.45
CA LYS A 212 -29.45 -4.85 -14.04
C LYS A 212 -28.96 -3.76 -15.00
N ARG A 213 -27.71 -3.92 -15.50
CA ARG A 213 -27.12 -3.00 -16.49
C ARG A 213 -27.85 -3.04 -17.83
N LEU A 214 -28.22 -4.23 -18.32
CA LEU A 214 -29.04 -4.39 -19.52
C LEU A 214 -30.43 -3.76 -19.36
N THR A 215 -31.01 -3.87 -18.17
CA THR A 215 -32.29 -3.21 -17.86
C THR A 215 -32.13 -1.70 -17.90
N ALA A 216 -31.11 -1.16 -17.27
CA ALA A 216 -30.83 0.27 -17.29
C ALA A 216 -30.53 0.82 -18.69
N MET A 217 -29.86 0.04 -19.58
CA MET A 217 -29.68 0.40 -20.99
C MET A 217 -31.01 0.44 -21.75
N SER A 218 -31.99 -0.37 -21.39
CA SER A 218 -33.32 -0.28 -21.98
C SER A 218 -34.11 0.92 -21.45
N GLU A 219 -33.96 1.27 -20.21
CA GLU A 219 -34.59 2.45 -19.61
C GLU A 219 -34.04 3.77 -20.19
N SER A 220 -32.74 3.79 -20.53
CA SER A 220 -32.09 4.94 -21.18
C SER A 220 -32.33 5.00 -22.71
N GLY A 221 -33.00 4.03 -23.28
CA GLY A 221 -33.27 3.97 -24.72
C GLY A 221 -32.11 3.43 -25.59
N GLU A 222 -31.01 2.96 -24.95
CA GLU A 222 -29.91 2.31 -25.66
C GLU A 222 -30.30 0.93 -26.24
N LEU A 223 -31.28 0.28 -25.62
CA LEU A 223 -31.85 -0.99 -26.05
C LEU A 223 -33.38 -0.90 -26.15
N THR A 224 -33.97 -1.47 -27.16
CA THR A 224 -35.41 -1.70 -27.19
C THR A 224 -35.82 -2.81 -26.21
N THR A 225 -37.09 -2.86 -25.84
CA THR A 225 -37.61 -3.92 -24.97
C THR A 225 -37.38 -5.32 -25.53
N ALA A 226 -37.50 -5.49 -26.85
CA ALA A 226 -37.22 -6.76 -27.51
C ALA A 226 -35.73 -7.15 -27.41
N GLN A 227 -34.84 -6.20 -27.73
CA GLN A 227 -33.38 -6.39 -27.60
C GLN A 227 -32.95 -6.71 -26.15
N LYS A 228 -33.55 -6.04 -25.15
CA LYS A 228 -33.31 -6.36 -23.75
C LYS A 228 -33.70 -7.79 -23.42
N THR A 229 -34.89 -8.25 -23.88
CA THR A 229 -35.35 -9.61 -23.61
C THR A 229 -34.42 -10.63 -24.25
N ASP A 230 -33.96 -10.38 -25.47
CA ASP A 230 -33.02 -11.23 -26.18
C ASP A 230 -31.65 -11.27 -25.50
N ALA A 231 -31.09 -10.12 -25.09
CA ALA A 231 -29.87 -10.03 -24.35
C ALA A 231 -29.92 -10.77 -23.00
N LEU A 232 -31.03 -10.66 -22.25
CA LEU A 232 -31.26 -11.43 -21.04
C LEU A 232 -31.38 -12.93 -21.30
N GLY A 233 -31.95 -13.33 -22.42
CA GLY A 233 -31.97 -14.72 -22.87
C GLY A 233 -30.58 -15.28 -23.13
N HIS A 234 -29.73 -14.50 -23.78
CA HIS A 234 -28.32 -14.85 -23.97
C HIS A 234 -27.55 -14.90 -22.65
N LEU A 235 -27.77 -13.94 -21.76
CA LEU A 235 -27.14 -13.94 -20.42
C LEU A 235 -27.45 -15.20 -19.61
N ALA A 236 -28.67 -15.71 -19.72
CA ALA A 236 -29.12 -16.95 -19.07
C ALA A 236 -28.61 -18.24 -19.76
N SER A 237 -27.99 -18.13 -20.94
CA SER A 237 -27.43 -19.29 -21.62
C SER A 237 -26.28 -19.92 -20.85
N ALA A 238 -26.02 -21.21 -21.04
CA ALA A 238 -24.97 -21.95 -20.37
C ALA A 238 -23.58 -21.31 -20.59
N ASP A 239 -23.32 -20.79 -21.78
CA ASP A 239 -22.02 -20.24 -22.15
C ASP A 239 -21.69 -18.98 -21.36
N PHE A 240 -22.61 -18.02 -21.27
CA PHE A 240 -22.40 -16.79 -20.48
C PHE A 240 -22.47 -17.05 -18.97
N THR A 241 -23.35 -17.95 -18.52
CA THR A 241 -23.42 -18.37 -17.12
C THR A 241 -22.10 -19.03 -16.68
N ASN A 242 -21.54 -19.94 -17.48
CA ASN A 242 -20.25 -20.57 -17.21
C ASN A 242 -19.09 -19.56 -17.23
N PHE A 243 -19.13 -18.62 -18.17
CA PHE A 243 -18.14 -17.53 -18.21
C PHE A 243 -18.19 -16.71 -16.91
N LEU A 244 -19.36 -16.26 -16.49
CA LEU A 244 -19.53 -15.44 -15.27
C LEU A 244 -19.25 -16.21 -13.98
N ASN A 245 -19.51 -17.52 -13.92
CA ASN A 245 -19.18 -18.35 -12.76
C ASN A 245 -17.67 -18.46 -12.51
N GLY A 246 -16.84 -18.28 -13.55
CA GLY A 246 -15.38 -18.21 -13.43
C GLY A 246 -14.87 -16.83 -12.99
N HIS A 247 -15.71 -15.81 -12.97
CA HIS A 247 -15.36 -14.42 -12.68
C HIS A 247 -16.13 -13.93 -11.47
N LEU A 248 -15.41 -13.38 -10.48
CA LEU A 248 -15.99 -12.97 -9.19
C LEU A 248 -16.21 -11.46 -9.08
N LEU A 249 -15.85 -10.68 -10.10
CA LEU A 249 -15.86 -9.22 -9.99
C LEU A 249 -17.06 -8.60 -10.74
N PRO A 250 -17.76 -7.66 -10.11
CA PRO A 250 -18.90 -6.94 -10.72
C PRO A 250 -18.57 -6.28 -12.06
N ARG A 251 -17.32 -5.84 -12.24
CA ARG A 251 -16.83 -5.27 -13.52
C ARG A 251 -17.00 -6.23 -14.71
N ASP A 252 -16.86 -7.54 -14.46
CA ASP A 252 -16.99 -8.55 -15.51
C ASP A 252 -18.44 -8.62 -15.98
N GLY A 253 -19.39 -8.45 -15.06
CA GLY A 253 -20.81 -8.30 -15.39
C GLY A 253 -21.11 -7.07 -16.24
N VAL A 254 -20.42 -5.94 -15.98
CA VAL A 254 -20.56 -4.72 -16.80
C VAL A 254 -20.05 -4.95 -18.23
N GLU A 255 -18.90 -5.62 -18.39
CA GLU A 255 -18.35 -5.92 -19.71
C GLU A 255 -19.22 -6.94 -20.48
N VAL A 256 -19.74 -7.95 -19.78
CA VAL A 256 -20.72 -8.87 -20.40
C VAL A 256 -21.97 -8.14 -20.86
N ALA A 257 -22.51 -7.20 -20.06
CA ALA A 257 -23.67 -6.41 -20.48
C ALA A 257 -23.40 -5.61 -21.76
N LYS A 258 -22.20 -4.99 -21.87
CA LYS A 258 -21.79 -4.28 -23.09
C LYS A 258 -21.67 -5.22 -24.28
N GLY A 259 -21.01 -6.37 -24.10
CA GLY A 259 -20.88 -7.38 -25.13
C GLY A 259 -22.25 -7.91 -25.63
N LEU A 260 -23.17 -8.15 -24.71
CA LEU A 260 -24.54 -8.56 -25.03
C LEU A 260 -25.35 -7.46 -25.72
N ARG A 261 -25.16 -6.19 -25.33
CA ARG A 261 -25.73 -5.05 -26.07
C ARG A 261 -25.24 -5.09 -27.53
N ASP A 262 -23.93 -5.21 -27.71
CA ASP A 262 -23.35 -5.22 -29.08
C ASP A 262 -23.83 -6.45 -29.88
N LEU A 263 -24.01 -7.60 -29.24
CA LEU A 263 -24.58 -8.78 -29.84
C LEU A 263 -25.98 -8.49 -30.43
N VAL A 264 -26.89 -7.93 -29.63
CA VAL A 264 -28.28 -7.72 -30.04
C VAL A 264 -28.48 -6.48 -30.91
N VAL A 265 -27.56 -5.50 -30.87
CA VAL A 265 -27.62 -4.29 -31.70
C VAL A 265 -26.94 -4.50 -33.05
N THR A 266 -25.77 -5.15 -33.07
CA THR A 266 -24.94 -5.31 -34.28
C THR A 266 -25.12 -6.67 -34.96
N GLY A 267 -25.80 -7.63 -34.33
CA GLY A 267 -26.00 -8.98 -34.84
C GLY A 267 -24.74 -9.86 -34.78
N LYS A 268 -23.78 -9.53 -33.89
CA LYS A 268 -22.61 -10.39 -33.62
C LYS A 268 -23.07 -11.77 -33.11
N SER A 269 -22.27 -12.82 -33.35
CA SER A 269 -22.56 -14.12 -32.75
C SER A 269 -22.19 -14.17 -31.30
N ALA A 270 -22.89 -14.94 -30.47
CA ALA A 270 -22.58 -15.13 -29.05
C ALA A 270 -21.16 -15.65 -28.86
N ALA A 271 -20.70 -16.57 -29.73
CA ALA A 271 -19.33 -17.08 -29.67
C ALA A 271 -18.30 -15.98 -29.92
N ALA A 272 -18.53 -15.07 -30.88
CA ALA A 272 -17.62 -13.95 -31.15
C ALA A 272 -17.55 -12.99 -29.98
N VAL A 273 -18.68 -12.70 -29.31
CA VAL A 273 -18.69 -11.84 -28.09
C VAL A 273 -17.96 -12.51 -26.94
N LEU A 274 -18.13 -13.81 -26.72
CA LEU A 274 -17.41 -14.54 -25.68
C LEU A 274 -15.91 -14.61 -25.98
N ASP A 275 -15.52 -14.77 -27.24
CA ASP A 275 -14.11 -14.73 -27.63
C ASP A 275 -13.51 -13.32 -27.44
N GLU A 276 -14.28 -12.28 -27.77
CA GLU A 276 -13.90 -10.89 -27.48
C GLU A 276 -13.72 -10.65 -25.96
N LEU A 277 -14.67 -11.12 -25.16
CA LEU A 277 -14.59 -11.00 -23.70
C LEU A 277 -13.40 -11.77 -23.11
N LYS A 278 -13.06 -12.94 -23.67
CA LYS A 278 -11.93 -13.77 -23.24
C LYS A 278 -10.58 -13.27 -23.74
N SER A 279 -10.52 -12.74 -24.93
CA SER A 279 -9.27 -12.41 -25.63
C SER A 279 -9.14 -10.93 -26.04
N GLY A 280 -10.21 -10.18 -26.01
CA GLY A 280 -10.28 -8.86 -26.62
C GLY A 280 -9.21 -7.89 -26.15
N SER A 281 -8.90 -7.86 -24.88
CA SER A 281 -7.84 -7.00 -24.34
C SER A 281 -6.44 -7.48 -24.71
N LEU A 282 -6.20 -8.80 -24.82
CA LEU A 282 -4.90 -9.38 -25.20
C LEU A 282 -4.60 -9.21 -26.70
N GLU A 283 -5.59 -9.45 -27.55
CA GLU A 283 -5.45 -9.27 -29.00
C GLU A 283 -5.21 -7.80 -29.37
N GLU A 284 -5.95 -6.89 -28.72
CA GLU A 284 -5.74 -5.45 -28.87
C GLU A 284 -4.36 -5.03 -28.36
N ALA A 285 -3.94 -5.58 -27.22
CA ALA A 285 -2.62 -5.33 -26.66
C ALA A 285 -1.50 -5.81 -27.61
N ARG A 286 -1.61 -7.03 -28.16
CA ARG A 286 -0.66 -7.56 -29.14
C ARG A 286 -0.58 -6.70 -30.39
N ARG A 287 -1.73 -6.24 -30.91
CA ARG A 287 -1.78 -5.34 -32.08
C ARG A 287 -1.09 -4.01 -31.75
N ALA A 288 -1.42 -3.39 -30.64
CA ALA A 288 -0.80 -2.12 -30.23
C ALA A 288 0.72 -2.24 -30.01
N LEU A 289 1.18 -3.36 -29.46
CA LEU A 289 2.61 -3.65 -29.31
C LEU A 289 3.30 -3.88 -30.65
N ALA A 290 2.66 -4.62 -31.57
CA ALA A 290 3.18 -4.84 -32.92
C ALA A 290 3.31 -3.51 -33.69
N GLU A 291 2.30 -2.63 -33.63
CA GLU A 291 2.33 -1.30 -34.23
C GLU A 291 3.40 -0.38 -33.62
N SER A 292 3.77 -0.62 -32.36
CA SER A 292 4.76 0.17 -31.64
C SER A 292 6.14 -0.47 -31.61
N SER A 293 6.33 -1.67 -32.17
CA SER A 293 7.55 -2.48 -32.06
C SER A 293 8.83 -1.78 -32.57
N HIS A 294 8.70 -0.87 -33.53
CA HIS A 294 9.81 -0.11 -34.11
C HIS A 294 9.99 1.29 -33.48
N ARG A 295 9.24 1.60 -32.40
CA ARG A 295 9.23 2.91 -31.78
C ARG A 295 9.48 2.79 -30.27
N ALA A 296 10.76 2.78 -29.90
CA ALA A 296 11.17 2.62 -28.51
C ALA A 296 10.56 3.70 -27.57
N ASP A 297 10.31 4.92 -28.07
CA ASP A 297 9.62 5.99 -27.36
C ASP A 297 8.18 5.65 -26.98
N ARG A 298 7.43 5.01 -27.90
CA ARG A 298 6.05 4.57 -27.61
C ARG A 298 6.03 3.31 -26.76
N LEU A 299 6.88 2.35 -27.08
CA LEU A 299 6.93 1.08 -26.35
C LEU A 299 7.32 1.29 -24.88
N SER A 300 8.32 2.15 -24.62
CA SER A 300 8.73 2.48 -23.24
C SER A 300 7.62 3.18 -22.47
N LEU A 301 6.88 4.10 -23.11
CA LEU A 301 5.74 4.77 -22.47
C LEU A 301 4.59 3.81 -22.18
N MET A 302 4.24 2.93 -23.13
CA MET A 302 3.23 1.89 -22.94
C MET A 302 3.61 0.96 -21.80
N ALA A 303 4.86 0.51 -21.74
CA ALA A 303 5.37 -0.34 -20.67
C ALA A 303 5.35 0.35 -19.30
N ALA A 304 5.69 1.64 -19.25
CA ALA A 304 5.65 2.45 -18.04
C ALA A 304 4.23 2.53 -17.46
N ILE A 305 3.26 2.87 -18.30
CA ILE A 305 1.85 2.99 -17.88
C ILE A 305 1.27 1.61 -17.51
N ALA A 306 1.69 0.55 -18.23
CA ALA A 306 1.20 -0.81 -17.97
C ALA A 306 1.74 -1.36 -16.62
N LEU A 307 3.00 -1.08 -16.29
CA LEU A 307 3.63 -1.55 -15.05
C LEU A 307 3.26 -0.69 -13.84
N LEU A 308 3.02 0.61 -14.06
CA LEU A 308 2.81 1.61 -13.01
C LEU A 308 1.47 2.35 -13.21
N PRO A 309 0.34 1.64 -13.33
CA PRO A 309 -0.95 2.26 -13.61
C PRO A 309 -1.35 3.21 -12.48
N GLY A 310 -1.85 4.39 -12.85
CA GLY A 310 -2.30 5.38 -11.90
C GLY A 310 -1.18 6.10 -11.14
N GLN A 311 0.07 5.90 -11.53
CA GLN A 311 1.18 6.67 -10.96
C GLN A 311 1.28 8.05 -11.62
N ASP A 312 1.95 8.95 -10.90
CA ASP A 312 2.16 10.32 -11.36
C ASP A 312 2.90 10.39 -12.69
N ARG A 313 2.58 11.41 -13.48
CA ARG A 313 3.23 11.72 -14.74
C ARG A 313 4.76 11.63 -14.64
N THR A 314 5.34 12.24 -13.60
CA THR A 314 6.79 12.26 -13.41
C THR A 314 7.38 10.84 -13.27
N VAL A 315 6.70 9.96 -12.54
CA VAL A 315 7.13 8.56 -12.37
C VAL A 315 7.06 7.79 -13.68
N ILE A 316 5.98 8.01 -14.45
CA ILE A 316 5.81 7.38 -15.77
C ILE A 316 6.89 7.85 -16.75
N GLU A 317 7.19 9.16 -16.77
CA GLU A 317 8.24 9.72 -17.64
C GLU A 317 9.63 9.23 -17.25
N GLU A 318 9.96 9.19 -15.96
CA GLU A 318 11.22 8.65 -15.44
C GLU A 318 11.41 7.18 -15.83
N PHE A 319 10.39 6.35 -15.61
CA PHE A 319 10.47 4.94 -15.98
C PHE A 319 10.59 4.74 -17.50
N SER A 320 9.79 5.46 -18.28
CA SER A 320 9.86 5.41 -19.74
C SER A 320 11.25 5.83 -20.24
N THR A 321 11.85 6.84 -19.62
CA THR A 321 13.19 7.32 -19.95
C THR A 321 14.28 6.30 -19.59
N ALA A 322 14.17 5.64 -18.43
CA ALA A 322 15.08 4.58 -18.01
C ALA A 322 14.98 3.34 -18.92
N LEU A 323 13.77 2.96 -19.33
CA LEU A 323 13.55 1.77 -20.18
C LEU A 323 14.03 1.99 -21.64
N ARG A 324 13.91 3.18 -22.16
CA ARG A 324 14.16 3.48 -23.58
C ARG A 324 15.56 3.06 -24.07
N PRO A 325 16.69 3.35 -23.39
CA PRO A 325 18.02 2.92 -23.83
C PRO A 325 18.14 1.41 -23.98
N HIS A 326 17.51 0.65 -23.09
CA HIS A 326 17.52 -0.81 -23.15
C HIS A 326 16.78 -1.36 -24.38
N LEU A 327 15.71 -0.67 -24.80
CA LEU A 327 14.96 -1.01 -26.01
C LEU A 327 15.75 -0.63 -27.28
N ASP A 328 16.38 0.53 -27.31
CA ASP A 328 17.20 1.00 -28.43
C ASP A 328 18.41 0.07 -28.69
N GLN A 329 19.07 -0.40 -27.60
CA GLN A 329 20.16 -1.36 -27.72
C GLN A 329 19.71 -2.71 -28.31
N ARG A 330 18.48 -3.13 -28.04
CA ARG A 330 17.93 -4.38 -28.55
C ARG A 330 17.47 -4.27 -30.00
N GLY A 331 17.06 -3.08 -30.44
CA GLY A 331 16.64 -2.77 -31.83
C GLY A 331 17.80 -2.40 -32.75
N GLY A 332 19.01 -2.28 -32.23
CA GLY A 332 20.21 -2.01 -33.04
C GLY A 332 20.43 -3.10 -34.10
N PRO A 333 21.08 -2.80 -35.23
CA PRO A 333 21.32 -3.78 -36.28
C PRO A 333 22.09 -4.95 -35.65
N THR A 334 21.48 -6.11 -35.66
CA THR A 334 22.12 -7.39 -35.31
C THR A 334 23.44 -7.45 -36.07
N GLY A 335 24.53 -7.36 -35.31
CA GLY A 335 25.88 -7.34 -35.85
C GLY A 335 26.03 -8.37 -36.95
N GLY A 336 26.38 -7.87 -38.11
CA GLY A 336 26.62 -8.71 -39.26
C GLY A 336 27.58 -9.81 -38.89
N VAL A 337 27.13 -11.03 -39.13
CA VAL A 337 27.99 -12.22 -39.22
C VAL A 337 29.19 -11.80 -40.05
N ALA A 338 30.38 -11.92 -39.48
CA ALA A 338 31.64 -11.76 -40.18
C ALA A 338 31.64 -12.77 -41.35
N GLY A 339 31.23 -12.32 -42.51
CA GLY A 339 31.22 -13.03 -43.78
C GLY A 339 32.16 -12.31 -44.73
N HIS A 340 33.23 -12.96 -45.03
CA HIS A 340 34.20 -12.82 -46.11
C HIS A 340 34.22 -11.58 -46.98
N PRO A 341 35.37 -10.99 -47.22
CA PRO A 341 35.56 -9.95 -48.25
C PRO A 341 35.79 -10.65 -49.58
N GLU A 342 34.84 -10.51 -50.53
CA GLU A 342 35.15 -10.57 -51.97
C GLU A 342 33.94 -10.12 -52.80
N HIS A 343 34.12 -9.10 -53.50
CA HIS A 343 33.86 -8.71 -54.88
C HIS A 343 33.42 -7.27 -55.03
N THR A 344 34.39 -6.49 -55.36
CA THR A 344 34.25 -5.22 -56.08
C THR A 344 33.35 -5.34 -57.27
N SER A 345 32.31 -4.50 -57.34
CA SER A 345 31.70 -4.09 -58.61
C SER A 345 31.38 -2.59 -58.54
N ALA A 346 32.19 -1.88 -59.28
CA ALA A 346 32.02 -0.47 -59.57
C ALA A 346 30.76 -0.28 -60.43
N HIS A 347 29.78 0.45 -59.95
CA HIS A 347 28.93 1.33 -60.76
C HIS A 347 28.31 2.37 -59.82
N GLY A 348 28.87 3.58 -59.91
CA GLY A 348 28.44 4.74 -59.17
C GLY A 348 27.05 5.21 -59.57
N ARG A 349 26.20 5.36 -58.56
CA ARG A 349 25.13 6.36 -58.56
C ARG A 349 25.27 7.13 -57.23
N PRO A 350 25.30 8.45 -57.26
CA PRO A 350 25.32 9.22 -56.02
C PRO A 350 23.93 9.04 -55.38
N LEU A 351 23.90 8.34 -54.24
CA LEU A 351 22.77 8.43 -53.33
C LEU A 351 22.77 9.89 -52.85
N THR A 352 21.73 10.62 -53.24
CA THR A 352 21.37 11.89 -52.64
C THR A 352 21.38 11.71 -51.12
N GLU A 353 22.35 12.27 -50.41
CA GLU A 353 22.32 12.49 -48.98
C GLU A 353 21.04 13.29 -48.73
N GLU A 354 20.01 12.63 -48.22
CA GLU A 354 18.91 13.32 -47.58
C GLU A 354 19.48 14.16 -46.45
N ALA A 355 19.40 15.48 -46.64
CA ALA A 355 19.82 16.46 -45.66
C ALA A 355 19.18 16.07 -44.29
N PRO A 356 19.93 16.12 -43.20
CA PRO A 356 19.40 15.77 -41.89
C PRO A 356 18.18 16.63 -41.61
N THR A 357 16.99 15.98 -41.62
CA THR A 357 15.73 16.60 -41.23
C THR A 357 15.95 17.31 -39.89
N ARG A 358 15.75 18.63 -39.89
CA ARG A 358 15.80 19.45 -38.66
C ARG A 358 15.01 18.71 -37.58
N ARG A 359 15.70 18.17 -36.56
CA ARG A 359 15.05 17.62 -35.39
C ARG A 359 14.32 18.77 -34.74
N ASP A 360 12.99 18.66 -34.65
CA ASP A 360 12.21 19.59 -33.88
C ASP A 360 12.73 19.60 -32.43
N VAL A 361 13.19 20.78 -31.98
CA VAL A 361 13.83 20.98 -30.69
C VAL A 361 12.82 20.65 -29.56
N LEU A 362 11.53 20.88 -29.79
CA LEU A 362 10.51 20.70 -28.77
C LEU A 362 9.91 19.29 -28.72
N GLY A 363 10.04 18.46 -29.74
CA GLY A 363 9.38 17.16 -29.79
C GLY A 363 7.84 17.23 -29.61
N PRO A 364 7.11 16.10 -29.64
CA PRO A 364 5.68 16.07 -29.41
C PRO A 364 5.34 16.33 -27.92
N ALA A 365 4.26 17.08 -27.69
CA ALA A 365 3.76 17.34 -26.35
C ALA A 365 3.44 16.01 -25.62
N PHE A 366 3.54 16.01 -24.30
CA PHE A 366 3.32 14.78 -23.52
C PHE A 366 1.90 14.21 -23.72
N GLU A 367 0.90 15.09 -23.82
CA GLU A 367 -0.49 14.70 -24.07
C GLU A 367 -0.66 14.01 -25.43
N ASP A 368 0.03 14.50 -26.48
CA ASP A 368 0.03 13.85 -27.80
C ASP A 368 0.69 12.47 -27.74
N ARG A 369 1.73 12.33 -26.93
CA ARG A 369 2.40 11.04 -26.70
C ARG A 369 1.46 10.07 -25.97
N LEU A 370 0.69 10.53 -24.97
CA LEU A 370 -0.30 9.74 -24.27
C LEU A 370 -1.44 9.31 -25.20
N ALA A 371 -1.99 10.24 -25.97
CA ALA A 371 -3.03 9.96 -26.96
C ALA A 371 -2.56 8.91 -27.98
N ALA A 372 -1.31 9.01 -28.44
CA ALA A 372 -0.73 8.05 -29.39
C ALA A 372 -0.60 6.63 -28.85
N VAL A 373 -0.60 6.43 -27.54
CA VAL A 373 -0.60 5.11 -26.88
C VAL A 373 -1.96 4.73 -26.30
N GLY A 374 -2.98 5.57 -26.48
CA GLY A 374 -4.34 5.35 -25.95
C GLY A 374 -4.43 5.50 -24.43
N ALA A 375 -3.61 6.38 -23.86
CA ALA A 375 -3.63 6.76 -22.46
C ALA A 375 -4.09 8.21 -22.28
N HIS A 376 -4.50 8.55 -21.08
CA HIS A 376 -4.94 9.89 -20.72
C HIS A 376 -4.59 10.22 -19.27
N PRO A 377 -4.43 11.50 -18.95
CA PRO A 377 -4.29 11.91 -17.57
C PRO A 377 -5.62 11.78 -16.83
N LEU A 378 -5.58 11.28 -15.60
CA LEU A 378 -6.71 11.29 -14.69
C LEU A 378 -6.81 12.66 -13.98
N PRO A 379 -7.93 12.96 -13.29
CA PRO A 379 -8.06 14.19 -12.53
C PRO A 379 -6.92 14.39 -11.55
N LEU A 380 -6.43 15.62 -11.47
CA LEU A 380 -5.39 16.03 -10.54
C LEU A 380 -5.83 15.81 -9.09
N TYR A 381 -4.95 15.26 -8.28
CA TYR A 381 -5.13 15.23 -6.82
C TYR A 381 -3.83 15.69 -6.12
N PHE A 382 -3.92 15.99 -4.83
CA PHE A 382 -2.75 16.37 -4.05
C PHE A 382 -2.27 15.17 -3.23
N GLY A 383 -1.08 14.72 -3.55
CA GLY A 383 -0.41 13.64 -2.82
C GLY A 383 0.02 14.05 -1.41
N ALA A 384 0.43 13.07 -0.61
CA ALA A 384 0.88 13.27 0.78
C ALA A 384 2.00 14.33 0.94
N GLN A 385 2.73 14.64 -0.13
CA GLN A 385 3.79 15.68 -0.15
C GLN A 385 3.29 17.06 -0.57
N ARG A 386 1.97 17.27 -0.66
CA ARG A 386 1.33 18.55 -1.04
C ARG A 386 1.62 19.04 -2.47
N TYR A 387 2.23 18.21 -3.31
CA TYR A 387 2.39 18.51 -4.73
C TYR A 387 1.19 17.99 -5.52
N PRO A 388 0.78 18.69 -6.59
CA PRO A 388 -0.23 18.17 -7.49
C PRO A 388 0.30 16.90 -8.15
N VAL A 389 -0.48 15.82 -8.08
CA VAL A 389 -0.21 14.53 -8.70
C VAL A 389 -1.17 14.37 -9.86
N GLN A 390 -0.64 14.06 -11.04
CA GLN A 390 -1.43 13.77 -12.23
C GLN A 390 -1.28 12.31 -12.62
N PRO A 391 -2.18 11.42 -12.15
CA PRO A 391 -2.10 10.01 -12.48
C PRO A 391 -2.35 9.80 -13.97
N ILE A 392 -1.67 8.79 -14.52
CA ILE A 392 -1.82 8.40 -15.92
C ILE A 392 -2.42 6.99 -15.99
N ALA A 393 -3.39 6.82 -16.89
CA ALA A 393 -4.00 5.51 -17.14
C ALA A 393 -4.34 5.31 -18.60
N PHE A 394 -4.47 4.06 -19.02
CA PHE A 394 -5.06 3.72 -20.32
C PHE A 394 -6.58 3.91 -20.30
N SER A 395 -7.16 4.19 -21.47
CA SER A 395 -8.61 4.36 -21.62
C SER A 395 -9.41 3.09 -21.35
N GLY A 396 -8.79 1.90 -21.44
CA GLY A 396 -9.41 0.60 -21.14
C GLY A 396 -8.89 0.00 -19.84
N ARG A 397 -9.80 -0.45 -18.97
CA ARG A 397 -9.44 -0.97 -17.61
C ARG A 397 -8.49 -2.17 -17.64
N HIS A 398 -8.59 -3.05 -18.63
CA HIS A 398 -7.76 -4.25 -18.74
C HIS A 398 -6.53 -4.06 -19.63
N ARG A 399 -6.39 -2.89 -20.25
CA ARG A 399 -5.30 -2.64 -21.20
C ARG A 399 -3.93 -2.67 -20.54
N SER A 400 -3.80 -2.13 -19.33
CA SER A 400 -2.54 -2.20 -18.57
C SER A 400 -2.11 -3.63 -18.33
N GLU A 401 -3.00 -4.45 -17.78
CA GLU A 401 -2.72 -5.86 -17.47
C GLU A 401 -2.44 -6.66 -18.75
N ALA A 402 -3.24 -6.48 -19.81
CA ALA A 402 -3.05 -7.17 -21.07
C ALA A 402 -1.73 -6.80 -21.75
N LEU A 403 -1.38 -5.51 -21.78
CA LEU A 403 -0.10 -5.02 -22.32
C LEU A 403 1.08 -5.57 -21.52
N LEU A 404 1.01 -5.48 -20.20
CA LEU A 404 2.09 -5.97 -19.35
C LEU A 404 2.24 -7.50 -19.48
N ARG A 405 1.13 -8.23 -19.56
CA ARG A 405 1.11 -9.67 -19.77
C ARG A 405 1.77 -10.05 -21.09
N CYS A 406 1.40 -9.38 -22.20
CA CYS A 406 2.05 -9.61 -23.49
C CYS A 406 3.54 -9.27 -23.42
N LEU A 407 3.92 -8.10 -22.92
CA LEU A 407 5.33 -7.69 -22.77
C LEU A 407 6.15 -8.70 -21.96
N TRP A 408 5.56 -9.22 -20.91
CA TRP A 408 6.27 -10.10 -19.96
C TRP A 408 6.38 -11.54 -20.43
N LEU A 409 5.31 -12.06 -21.04
CA LEU A 409 5.21 -13.49 -21.38
C LEU A 409 5.51 -13.78 -22.87
N ASP A 410 5.14 -12.88 -23.78
CA ASP A 410 5.24 -13.13 -25.23
C ASP A 410 6.58 -12.62 -25.81
N TYR A 411 7.29 -11.68 -25.11
CA TYR A 411 8.54 -11.11 -25.60
C TYR A 411 9.73 -11.53 -24.72
N GLU A 412 10.57 -12.41 -25.25
CA GLU A 412 11.74 -12.92 -24.55
C GLU A 412 12.67 -11.80 -24.03
N GLY A 413 13.09 -11.87 -22.78
CA GLY A 413 13.99 -10.91 -22.14
C GLY A 413 13.35 -9.57 -21.77
N MET A 414 12.10 -9.31 -22.16
CA MET A 414 11.43 -8.05 -21.84
C MET A 414 11.22 -7.88 -20.32
N ALA A 415 10.90 -8.96 -19.62
CA ALA A 415 10.81 -8.95 -18.15
C ALA A 415 12.13 -8.47 -17.51
N GLY A 416 13.28 -8.90 -18.03
CA GLY A 416 14.59 -8.44 -17.55
C GLY A 416 14.82 -6.95 -17.74
N LEU A 417 14.40 -6.39 -18.89
CA LEU A 417 14.51 -4.96 -19.16
C LEU A 417 13.61 -4.14 -18.23
N LEU A 418 12.39 -4.61 -17.97
CA LEU A 418 11.47 -3.96 -17.03
C LEU A 418 12.04 -3.96 -15.60
N TRP A 419 12.68 -5.06 -15.17
CA TRP A 419 13.39 -5.12 -13.90
C TRP A 419 14.57 -4.14 -13.83
N SER A 420 15.36 -4.05 -14.90
CA SER A 420 16.50 -3.12 -14.95
C SER A 420 16.03 -1.67 -14.87
N ALA A 421 15.02 -1.30 -15.64
CA ALA A 421 14.45 0.05 -15.61
C ALA A 421 13.85 0.40 -14.24
N LEU A 422 13.17 -0.55 -13.57
CA LEU A 422 12.68 -0.35 -12.19
C LEU A 422 13.83 -0.06 -11.19
N ASP A 423 15.00 -0.62 -11.43
CA ASP A 423 16.16 -0.43 -10.56
C ASP A 423 16.87 0.90 -10.77
N GLU A 424 16.73 1.50 -11.94
CA GLU A 424 17.35 2.76 -12.33
C GLU A 424 16.55 3.98 -11.88
N ILE A 425 15.23 3.87 -11.72
CA ILE A 425 14.41 5.00 -11.30
C ILE A 425 14.58 5.32 -9.81
N PRO A 426 14.47 6.60 -9.43
CA PRO A 426 14.47 6.99 -8.02
C PRO A 426 13.31 6.32 -7.26
N HIS A 427 13.65 5.71 -6.13
CA HIS A 427 12.62 5.10 -5.30
C HIS A 427 11.68 6.17 -4.71
N ARG A 428 10.39 6.00 -4.94
CA ARG A 428 9.31 6.78 -4.33
C ARG A 428 8.33 5.83 -3.64
N SER A 429 7.81 6.24 -2.50
CA SER A 429 6.83 5.44 -1.75
C SER A 429 5.60 5.13 -2.61
N GLY A 430 5.23 3.87 -2.70
CA GLY A 430 4.07 3.39 -3.45
C GLY A 430 4.40 2.75 -4.80
N ILE A 431 5.57 3.02 -5.40
CA ILE A 431 6.00 2.36 -6.65
C ILE A 431 6.09 0.85 -6.45
N GLU A 432 6.67 0.41 -5.32
CA GLU A 432 6.81 -1.00 -4.99
C GLU A 432 5.46 -1.73 -4.87
N LEU A 433 4.43 -1.02 -4.40
CA LEU A 433 3.08 -1.57 -4.32
C LEU A 433 2.47 -1.72 -5.71
N ALA A 434 2.47 -0.63 -6.50
CA ALA A 434 1.89 -0.63 -7.84
C ALA A 434 2.56 -1.65 -8.76
N ALA A 435 3.89 -1.59 -8.90
CA ALA A 435 4.63 -2.53 -9.72
C ALA A 435 4.51 -3.98 -9.22
N GLY A 436 4.58 -4.19 -7.91
CA GLY A 436 4.47 -5.53 -7.31
C GLY A 436 3.12 -6.17 -7.62
N GLN A 437 2.03 -5.44 -7.49
CA GLN A 437 0.70 -5.95 -7.80
C GLN A 437 0.53 -6.29 -9.28
N GLU A 438 0.96 -5.42 -10.18
CA GLU A 438 0.84 -5.67 -11.61
C GLU A 438 1.72 -6.85 -12.06
N ILE A 439 2.95 -6.95 -11.55
CA ILE A 439 3.81 -8.11 -11.78
C ILE A 439 3.15 -9.38 -11.24
N GLY A 440 2.56 -9.33 -10.05
CA GLY A 440 1.85 -10.46 -9.45
C GLY A 440 0.70 -10.96 -10.33
N LYS A 441 -0.12 -10.06 -10.87
CA LYS A 441 -1.20 -10.40 -11.82
C LYS A 441 -0.65 -11.12 -13.06
N VAL A 442 0.42 -10.61 -13.64
CA VAL A 442 1.05 -11.23 -14.83
C VAL A 442 1.60 -12.61 -14.50
N LEU A 443 2.32 -12.74 -13.38
CA LEU A 443 2.89 -14.02 -12.95
C LEU A 443 1.82 -15.07 -12.65
N ALA A 444 0.62 -14.65 -12.29
CA ALA A 444 -0.53 -15.53 -12.10
C ALA A 444 -0.95 -16.26 -13.39
N HIS A 445 -0.63 -15.68 -14.54
CA HIS A 445 -0.88 -16.30 -15.87
C HIS A 445 0.33 -17.02 -16.45
N ALA A 446 1.51 -16.88 -15.82
CA ALA A 446 2.71 -17.52 -16.31
C ALA A 446 2.70 -19.03 -15.98
N THR A 447 3.23 -19.83 -16.89
CA THR A 447 3.31 -21.27 -16.75
C THR A 447 4.76 -21.72 -16.46
N GLY A 448 4.88 -22.81 -15.74
CA GLY A 448 6.18 -23.45 -15.50
C GLY A 448 6.82 -23.15 -14.15
N SER A 449 7.76 -24.01 -13.76
CA SER A 449 8.46 -23.98 -12.47
C SER A 449 9.41 -22.78 -12.30
N GLY A 450 9.73 -22.09 -13.39
CA GLY A 450 10.61 -20.90 -13.42
C GLY A 450 9.93 -19.60 -13.07
N THR A 451 8.58 -19.56 -13.05
CA THR A 451 7.80 -18.33 -12.91
C THR A 451 8.20 -17.50 -11.68
N LEU A 452 8.31 -18.13 -10.51
CA LEU A 452 8.68 -17.42 -9.29
C LEU A 452 10.20 -17.17 -9.15
N ARG A 453 11.05 -17.85 -9.96
CA ARG A 453 12.50 -17.67 -9.89
C ARG A 453 12.95 -16.28 -10.30
N GLN A 454 12.24 -15.64 -11.22
CA GLN A 454 12.55 -14.28 -11.66
C GLN A 454 12.37 -13.23 -10.55
N LEU A 455 11.64 -13.53 -9.48
CA LEU A 455 11.53 -12.67 -8.30
C LEU A 455 12.77 -12.76 -7.38
N HIS A 456 13.58 -13.81 -7.51
CA HIS A 456 14.68 -14.09 -6.59
C HIS A 456 15.72 -12.96 -6.48
N PRO A 457 16.19 -12.29 -7.56
CA PRO A 457 17.18 -11.21 -7.45
C PRO A 457 16.68 -10.02 -6.61
N PHE A 458 15.40 -9.69 -6.73
CA PHE A 458 14.77 -8.64 -5.93
C PHE A 458 14.49 -9.10 -4.50
N ALA A 459 14.07 -10.36 -4.31
CA ALA A 459 13.87 -10.95 -2.99
C ALA A 459 15.16 -11.03 -2.17
N ALA A 460 16.29 -11.30 -2.81
CA ALA A 460 17.61 -11.39 -2.19
C ALA A 460 18.31 -10.01 -2.04
N SER A 461 17.65 -8.91 -2.35
CA SER A 461 18.24 -7.58 -2.32
C SER A 461 18.27 -7.01 -0.89
N ASP A 462 19.35 -6.25 -0.58
CA ASP A 462 19.44 -5.47 0.66
C ASP A 462 18.48 -4.26 0.66
N LYS A 463 18.09 -3.79 -0.51
CA LYS A 463 17.14 -2.67 -0.65
C LYS A 463 15.73 -3.12 -0.24
N ARG A 464 15.18 -2.52 0.82
CA ARG A 464 13.86 -2.88 1.37
C ARG A 464 12.73 -2.77 0.35
N TRP A 465 12.73 -1.73 -0.48
CA TRP A 465 11.67 -1.52 -1.46
C TRP A 465 11.58 -2.66 -2.49
N ARG A 466 12.72 -3.25 -2.90
CA ARG A 466 12.73 -4.41 -3.81
C ARG A 466 12.07 -5.63 -3.17
N ARG A 467 12.39 -5.89 -1.91
CA ARG A 467 11.78 -7.00 -1.17
C ARG A 467 10.28 -6.81 -1.00
N ARG A 468 9.84 -5.57 -0.69
CA ARG A 468 8.41 -5.24 -0.57
C ARG A 468 7.68 -5.39 -1.90
N LEU A 469 8.28 -5.01 -3.02
CA LEU A 469 7.74 -5.25 -4.35
C LEU A 469 7.47 -6.74 -4.57
N VAL A 470 8.44 -7.61 -4.23
CA VAL A 470 8.26 -9.06 -4.31
C VAL A 470 7.16 -9.55 -3.37
N ALA A 471 7.09 -9.00 -2.16
CA ALA A 471 6.04 -9.34 -1.20
C ALA A 471 4.64 -9.04 -1.74
N TYR A 472 4.46 -7.89 -2.39
CA TYR A 472 3.20 -7.53 -3.03
C TYR A 472 2.89 -8.43 -4.24
N ALA A 473 3.91 -8.75 -5.07
CA ALA A 473 3.72 -9.68 -6.19
C ALA A 473 3.28 -11.06 -5.71
N LEU A 474 3.91 -11.62 -4.68
CA LEU A 474 3.51 -12.90 -4.10
C LEU A 474 2.11 -12.85 -3.46
N GLY A 475 1.74 -11.71 -2.89
CA GLY A 475 0.40 -11.46 -2.35
C GLY A 475 -0.69 -11.54 -3.42
N GLU A 476 -0.42 -11.10 -4.64
CA GLU A 476 -1.35 -11.23 -5.78
C GLU A 476 -1.34 -12.66 -6.33
N VAL A 477 -0.15 -13.23 -6.58
CA VAL A 477 -0.04 -14.60 -7.13
C VAL A 477 -0.77 -15.64 -6.28
N VAL A 478 -0.73 -15.51 -4.95
CA VAL A 478 -1.36 -16.46 -4.03
C VAL A 478 -2.89 -16.46 -4.07
N GLN A 479 -3.49 -15.42 -4.62
CA GLN A 479 -4.94 -15.36 -4.83
C GLN A 479 -5.41 -16.35 -5.89
N HIS A 480 -4.50 -16.80 -6.76
CA HIS A 480 -4.78 -17.84 -7.76
C HIS A 480 -4.63 -19.23 -7.13
N PRO A 481 -5.72 -20.03 -7.05
CA PRO A 481 -5.70 -21.34 -6.38
C PRO A 481 -4.61 -22.28 -6.90
N ALA A 482 -4.38 -22.26 -8.22
CA ALA A 482 -3.38 -23.12 -8.87
C ALA A 482 -1.93 -22.82 -8.43
N LEU A 483 -1.62 -21.59 -8.04
CA LEU A 483 -0.26 -21.15 -7.68
C LEU A 483 -0.04 -21.05 -6.17
N THR A 484 -1.08 -21.17 -5.37
CA THR A 484 -0.99 -21.07 -3.90
C THR A 484 0.02 -22.03 -3.31
N SER A 485 0.09 -23.27 -3.80
CA SER A 485 1.06 -24.26 -3.34
C SER A 485 2.49 -23.91 -3.71
N ALA A 486 2.71 -23.37 -4.91
CA ALA A 486 4.04 -22.94 -5.38
C ALA A 486 4.54 -21.74 -4.55
N VAL A 487 3.70 -20.76 -4.27
CA VAL A 487 4.05 -19.63 -3.40
C VAL A 487 4.40 -20.10 -1.99
N ARG A 488 3.60 -20.98 -1.38
CA ARG A 488 3.91 -21.56 -0.06
C ARG A 488 5.22 -22.29 -0.02
N HIS A 489 5.51 -23.06 -1.06
CA HIS A 489 6.77 -23.78 -1.18
C HIS A 489 7.95 -22.81 -1.28
N GLN A 490 7.83 -21.78 -2.12
CA GLN A 490 8.85 -20.75 -2.30
C GLN A 490 9.13 -19.99 -1.00
N LEU A 491 8.08 -19.55 -0.29
CA LEU A 491 8.21 -18.87 0.99
C LEU A 491 8.89 -19.74 2.05
N ARG A 492 8.57 -21.05 2.08
CA ARG A 492 9.24 -22.00 2.98
C ARG A 492 10.72 -22.14 2.64
N LEU A 493 11.09 -22.22 1.35
CA LEU A 493 12.50 -22.27 0.96
C LEU A 493 13.25 -21.00 1.39
N TRP A 494 12.65 -19.83 1.18
CA TRP A 494 13.26 -18.56 1.54
C TRP A 494 13.33 -18.33 3.06
N SER A 495 12.35 -18.83 3.82
CA SER A 495 12.38 -18.72 5.29
C SER A 495 13.55 -19.49 5.92
N GLN A 496 14.01 -20.57 5.28
CA GLN A 496 15.14 -21.39 5.72
C GLN A 496 16.48 -20.92 5.15
N ALA A 497 16.47 -19.96 4.21
CA ALA A 497 17.68 -19.50 3.54
C ALA A 497 18.72 -18.91 4.51
N GLY A 498 19.98 -19.07 4.20
CA GLY A 498 21.08 -18.42 4.91
C GLY A 498 21.11 -16.90 4.70
N LEU A 499 20.62 -16.44 3.53
CA LEU A 499 20.58 -15.02 3.18
C LEU A 499 19.50 -14.28 3.94
N VAL A 500 19.89 -13.27 4.71
CA VAL A 500 18.97 -12.43 5.52
C VAL A 500 17.94 -11.70 4.68
N PRO A 501 18.27 -11.08 3.51
CA PRO A 501 17.28 -10.43 2.66
C PRO A 501 16.13 -11.35 2.26
N LEU A 502 16.36 -12.62 1.95
CA LEU A 502 15.30 -13.58 1.61
C LEU A 502 14.35 -13.80 2.80
N ARG A 503 14.90 -13.94 4.01
CA ARG A 503 14.09 -14.05 5.23
C ARG A 503 13.29 -12.78 5.51
N CYS A 504 13.89 -11.62 5.25
CA CYS A 504 13.17 -10.32 5.31
C CYS A 504 12.00 -10.28 4.32
N THR A 505 12.20 -10.76 3.07
CA THR A 505 11.14 -10.84 2.06
C THR A 505 9.98 -11.71 2.52
N VAL A 506 10.27 -12.86 3.16
CA VAL A 506 9.21 -13.69 3.75
C VAL A 506 8.44 -12.94 4.82
N ALA A 507 9.13 -12.26 5.74
CA ALA A 507 8.47 -11.47 6.77
C ALA A 507 7.62 -10.33 6.18
N GLU A 508 8.13 -9.62 5.17
CA GLU A 508 7.38 -8.57 4.46
C GLU A 508 6.16 -9.13 3.69
N THR A 509 6.25 -10.38 3.17
CA THR A 509 5.09 -11.08 2.58
C THR A 509 4.04 -11.43 3.63
N CYS A 510 4.48 -11.83 4.83
CA CYS A 510 3.59 -12.06 5.97
C CYS A 510 2.90 -10.78 6.47
N ALA A 511 3.46 -9.61 6.19
CA ALA A 511 2.86 -8.32 6.48
C ALA A 511 1.79 -7.87 5.45
N GLY A 512 1.67 -8.56 4.33
CA GLY A 512 0.73 -8.24 3.26
C GLY A 512 -0.56 -9.07 3.30
N SER A 513 -1.30 -9.02 2.19
CA SER A 513 -2.55 -9.77 2.00
C SER A 513 -2.41 -11.28 2.25
N TYR A 514 -1.24 -11.84 1.96
CA TYR A 514 -0.93 -13.25 2.25
C TYR A 514 -1.05 -13.59 3.74
N GLY A 515 -0.41 -12.79 4.61
CA GLY A 515 -0.41 -13.02 6.05
C GLY A 515 -1.78 -12.76 6.68
N LEU A 516 -2.45 -11.68 6.25
CA LEU A 516 -3.79 -11.34 6.74
C LEU A 516 -4.81 -12.44 6.42
N ALA A 517 -4.74 -13.02 5.22
CA ALA A 517 -5.62 -14.11 4.83
C ALA A 517 -5.26 -15.47 5.48
N ARG A 518 -4.01 -15.65 5.94
CA ARG A 518 -3.49 -16.93 6.46
C ARG A 518 -2.59 -16.74 7.69
N PRO A 519 -3.11 -16.15 8.79
CA PRO A 519 -2.28 -15.72 9.92
C PRO A 519 -1.51 -16.87 10.59
N ALA A 520 -2.13 -18.03 10.74
CA ALA A 520 -1.46 -19.20 11.33
C ALA A 520 -0.29 -19.70 10.49
N HIS A 521 -0.39 -19.62 9.16
CA HIS A 521 0.72 -20.00 8.27
C HIS A 521 1.81 -18.92 8.26
N ALA A 522 1.43 -17.66 8.29
CA ALA A 522 2.36 -16.54 8.38
C ALA A 522 3.21 -16.63 9.66
N LEU A 523 2.60 -16.89 10.81
CA LEU A 523 3.32 -17.07 12.08
C LEU A 523 4.31 -18.25 12.04
N LYS A 524 3.93 -19.39 11.44
CA LYS A 524 4.86 -20.53 11.23
C LYS A 524 6.04 -20.15 10.33
N LEU A 525 5.83 -19.33 9.32
CA LEU A 525 6.93 -18.81 8.49
C LEU A 525 7.85 -17.88 9.29
N LEU A 526 7.28 -17.00 10.12
CA LEU A 526 8.05 -16.12 11.00
C LEU A 526 8.85 -16.92 12.04
N ASP A 527 8.30 -18.00 12.59
CA ASP A 527 9.04 -18.95 13.43
C ASP A 527 10.26 -19.50 12.71
N THR A 528 10.08 -19.96 11.46
CA THR A 528 11.16 -20.50 10.65
C THR A 528 12.22 -19.44 10.32
N VAL A 529 11.78 -18.21 10.04
CA VAL A 529 12.65 -17.05 9.78
C VAL A 529 13.55 -16.74 10.98
N LEU A 530 13.01 -16.90 12.20
CA LEU A 530 13.71 -16.63 13.47
C LEU A 530 14.39 -17.86 14.07
N ASP A 531 14.35 -19.00 13.38
CA ASP A 531 14.92 -20.27 13.87
C ASP A 531 16.43 -20.36 13.62
N LYS A 532 17.17 -19.37 14.11
CA LYS A 532 18.64 -19.36 14.09
C LYS A 532 19.15 -19.18 15.51
N THR A 533 20.00 -20.10 15.92
CA THR A 533 20.68 -20.05 17.23
C THR A 533 22.09 -19.51 17.07
N GLY A 534 22.57 -18.78 18.08
CA GLY A 534 23.96 -18.32 18.14
C GLY A 534 24.30 -17.12 17.23
N THR A 535 23.33 -16.58 16.47
CA THR A 535 23.51 -15.38 15.68
C THR A 535 22.60 -14.26 16.19
N PRO A 536 23.09 -13.02 16.35
CA PRO A 536 22.27 -11.91 16.77
C PRO A 536 21.17 -11.63 15.74
N LEU A 537 20.03 -11.11 16.22
CA LEU A 537 18.93 -10.69 15.35
C LEU A 537 19.31 -9.42 14.61
N GLU A 538 19.49 -9.51 13.30
CA GLU A 538 19.84 -8.37 12.47
C GLU A 538 18.73 -7.31 12.43
N SER A 539 19.10 -6.04 12.38
CA SER A 539 18.17 -4.90 12.44
C SER A 539 17.13 -4.92 11.32
N ASN A 540 17.54 -5.28 10.09
CA ASN A 540 16.63 -5.38 8.95
C ASN A 540 15.60 -6.49 9.14
N LEU A 541 16.02 -7.65 9.64
CA LEU A 541 15.13 -8.78 9.90
C LEU A 541 14.18 -8.46 11.05
N ARG A 542 14.69 -7.87 12.14
CA ARG A 542 13.89 -7.39 13.25
C ARG A 542 12.80 -6.43 12.78
N SER A 543 13.15 -5.43 11.95
CA SER A 543 12.19 -4.46 11.43
C SER A 543 11.14 -5.11 10.52
N ALA A 544 11.52 -6.08 9.68
CA ALA A 544 10.59 -6.78 8.79
C ALA A 544 9.60 -7.65 9.58
N VAL A 545 10.08 -8.41 10.58
CA VAL A 545 9.23 -9.25 11.44
C VAL A 545 8.32 -8.39 12.32
N SER A 546 8.85 -7.28 12.88
CA SER A 546 8.04 -6.33 13.66
C SER A 546 6.92 -5.73 12.82
N PHE A 547 7.20 -5.37 11.58
CA PHE A 547 6.19 -4.85 10.66
C PHE A 547 5.11 -5.92 10.36
N ALA A 548 5.51 -7.19 10.15
CA ALA A 548 4.57 -8.29 9.94
C ALA A 548 3.66 -8.50 11.15
N LEU A 549 4.23 -8.57 12.36
CA LEU A 549 3.44 -8.73 13.58
C LEU A 549 2.52 -7.55 13.84
N SER A 550 2.98 -6.31 13.63
CA SER A 550 2.14 -5.12 13.73
C SER A 550 0.95 -5.16 12.80
N THR A 551 1.15 -5.61 11.56
CA THR A 551 0.07 -5.73 10.59
C THR A 551 -0.90 -6.84 10.98
N LEU A 552 -0.41 -8.00 11.43
CA LEU A 552 -1.27 -9.09 11.89
C LEU A 552 -2.05 -8.69 13.15
N LEU A 553 -1.44 -7.95 14.08
CA LEU A 553 -2.09 -7.44 15.30
C LEU A 553 -3.13 -6.35 15.02
N SER A 554 -3.04 -5.65 13.89
CA SER A 554 -4.05 -4.64 13.53
C SER A 554 -5.41 -5.25 13.19
N GLU A 555 -5.48 -6.56 12.90
CA GLU A 555 -6.71 -7.30 12.67
C GLU A 555 -7.15 -8.04 13.93
N ASP A 556 -8.34 -7.71 14.44
CA ASP A 556 -8.87 -8.29 15.68
C ASP A 556 -8.94 -9.81 15.67
N THR A 557 -9.34 -10.39 14.54
CA THR A 557 -9.44 -11.84 14.38
C THR A 557 -8.12 -12.57 14.54
N ASN A 558 -7.01 -11.90 14.23
CA ASN A 558 -5.67 -12.48 14.28
C ASN A 558 -4.98 -12.25 15.62
N ARG A 559 -5.43 -11.25 16.39
CA ARG A 559 -4.77 -10.75 17.58
C ARG A 559 -4.53 -11.83 18.62
N ALA A 560 -5.54 -12.63 18.90
CA ALA A 560 -5.43 -13.72 19.87
C ALA A 560 -4.30 -14.70 19.50
N LEU A 561 -4.25 -15.10 18.24
CA LEU A 561 -3.26 -16.04 17.72
C LEU A 561 -1.82 -15.44 17.77
N VAL A 562 -1.69 -14.16 17.42
CA VAL A 562 -0.38 -13.48 17.45
C VAL A 562 0.13 -13.32 18.88
N LEU A 563 -0.75 -12.97 19.82
CA LEU A 563 -0.39 -12.81 21.24
C LEU A 563 0.06 -14.14 21.85
N ASP A 564 -0.62 -15.24 21.54
CA ASP A 564 -0.24 -16.58 21.98
C ASP A 564 1.17 -16.94 21.44
N HIS A 565 1.49 -16.60 20.18
CA HIS A 565 2.82 -16.78 19.58
C HIS A 565 3.90 -15.92 20.23
N VAL A 566 3.61 -14.64 20.50
CA VAL A 566 4.55 -13.75 21.21
C VAL A 566 4.87 -14.32 22.60
N ARG A 567 3.89 -14.87 23.29
CA ARG A 567 4.09 -15.52 24.59
C ARG A 567 4.95 -16.78 24.48
N GLU A 568 4.75 -17.60 23.43
CA GLU A 568 5.64 -18.75 23.16
C GLU A 568 7.09 -18.29 22.94
N TRP A 569 7.30 -17.22 22.17
CA TRP A 569 8.64 -16.66 21.96
C TRP A 569 9.27 -16.08 23.23
N GLN A 570 8.48 -15.49 24.14
CA GLN A 570 8.97 -15.06 25.46
C GLN A 570 9.51 -16.24 26.29
N SER A 571 8.87 -17.40 26.17
CA SER A 571 9.32 -18.62 26.88
C SER A 571 10.46 -19.36 26.21
N ALA A 572 10.91 -18.93 25.03
CA ALA A 572 12.06 -19.49 24.35
C ALA A 572 13.37 -19.14 25.08
N ASN A 573 14.44 -19.91 24.83
CA ASN A 573 15.75 -19.65 25.43
C ASN A 573 16.26 -18.25 25.06
N SER A 574 16.82 -17.54 26.04
CA SER A 574 17.29 -16.14 25.93
C SER A 574 18.36 -15.90 24.85
N GLY A 575 19.00 -16.95 24.32
CA GLY A 575 19.95 -16.85 23.20
C GLY A 575 19.34 -17.02 21.81
N THR A 576 18.02 -17.13 21.70
CA THR A 576 17.34 -17.35 20.40
C THR A 576 16.85 -16.02 19.78
N GLN A 577 16.79 -15.98 18.45
CA GLN A 577 16.21 -14.81 17.75
C GLN A 577 14.73 -14.62 18.07
N ARG A 578 13.98 -15.69 18.35
CA ARG A 578 12.55 -15.63 18.77
C ARG A 578 12.42 -14.87 20.07
N HIS A 579 13.23 -15.21 21.08
CA HIS A 579 13.23 -14.50 22.36
C HIS A 579 13.61 -13.04 22.18
N ALA A 580 14.69 -12.73 21.44
CA ALA A 580 15.09 -11.35 21.14
C ALA A 580 13.99 -10.55 20.44
N MET A 581 13.20 -11.21 19.56
CA MET A 581 12.05 -10.58 18.91
C MET A 581 10.89 -10.33 19.88
N ALA A 582 10.60 -11.27 20.77
CA ALA A 582 9.57 -11.11 21.81
C ALA A 582 9.92 -9.94 22.75
N VAL A 583 11.19 -9.84 23.18
CA VAL A 583 11.68 -8.71 23.98
C VAL A 583 11.40 -7.39 23.27
N HIS A 584 11.77 -7.28 21.99
CA HIS A 584 11.57 -6.08 21.21
C HIS A 584 10.09 -5.67 21.07
N ILE A 585 9.21 -6.66 20.84
CA ILE A 585 7.75 -6.41 20.73
C ILE A 585 7.18 -5.95 22.07
N VAL A 586 7.56 -6.61 23.17
CA VAL A 586 7.09 -6.27 24.52
C VAL A 586 7.56 -4.88 24.95
N GLU A 587 8.81 -4.52 24.66
CA GLU A 587 9.33 -3.16 24.88
C GLU A 587 8.50 -2.13 24.09
N SER A 588 8.23 -2.42 22.83
CA SER A 588 7.43 -1.54 21.96
C SER A 588 5.98 -1.37 22.45
N MET A 589 5.34 -2.45 22.91
CA MET A 589 4.00 -2.42 23.50
C MET A 589 3.94 -1.62 24.81
N SER A 590 5.01 -1.65 25.58
CA SER A 590 5.09 -0.99 26.89
C SER A 590 5.24 0.52 26.79
N LEU A 591 5.55 1.08 25.61
CA LEU A 591 5.62 2.52 25.41
C LEU A 591 4.24 3.15 25.49
N THR A 592 4.10 4.18 26.31
CA THR A 592 2.84 4.92 26.52
C THR A 592 2.67 6.08 25.54
N ALA A 593 3.76 6.63 25.03
CA ALA A 593 3.74 7.68 24.02
C ALA A 593 4.03 7.08 22.63
N PHE A 594 3.24 7.48 21.64
CA PHE A 594 3.60 7.17 20.25
C PHE A 594 4.94 7.84 19.93
N PRO A 595 5.89 7.14 19.33
CA PRO A 595 7.08 7.79 18.79
C PRO A 595 6.65 8.86 17.77
N LEU A 596 7.43 9.95 17.71
CA LEU A 596 7.23 11.06 16.78
C LEU A 596 6.94 10.57 15.36
N PRO A 597 6.13 11.30 14.56
CA PRO A 597 5.88 10.99 13.17
C PRO A 597 7.21 10.83 12.41
N GLY A 598 7.46 9.64 11.87
CA GLY A 598 8.72 9.30 11.20
C GLY A 598 9.57 8.24 11.92
N ALA A 599 9.41 8.03 13.20
CA ALA A 599 9.92 6.82 13.85
C ALA A 599 9.03 5.64 13.43
N LEU A 600 9.62 4.62 12.82
CA LEU A 600 8.93 3.38 12.49
C LEU A 600 8.41 2.75 13.79
N SER A 601 7.17 3.06 14.15
CA SER A 601 6.49 2.42 15.28
C SER A 601 6.37 0.94 14.96
N VAL A 602 7.09 0.15 15.69
CA VAL A 602 7.26 -1.27 15.44
C VAL A 602 6.01 -2.06 15.84
N CYS A 603 5.26 -1.58 16.81
CA CYS A 603 4.01 -2.18 17.22
C CYS A 603 2.98 -1.07 17.49
N ARG A 604 1.83 -1.14 16.85
CA ARG A 604 0.73 -0.17 17.04
C ARG A 604 -0.18 -0.53 18.20
N LEU A 605 -0.08 -1.76 18.70
CA LEU A 605 -0.85 -2.21 19.85
C LEU A 605 -0.21 -1.67 21.12
N ARG A 606 -0.93 -0.83 21.83
CA ARG A 606 -0.50 -0.30 23.14
C ARG A 606 -0.83 -1.29 24.25
N LEU A 607 -0.12 -1.18 25.36
CA LEU A 607 -0.40 -1.99 26.55
C LEU A 607 -1.87 -1.84 27.01
N VAL A 608 -2.42 -0.64 26.98
CA VAL A 608 -3.82 -0.38 27.33
C VAL A 608 -4.81 -1.13 26.44
N ASP A 609 -4.57 -1.16 25.12
CA ASP A 609 -5.43 -1.87 24.15
C ASP A 609 -5.40 -3.39 24.42
N LEU A 610 -4.22 -3.90 24.79
CA LEU A 610 -4.04 -5.30 25.16
C LEU A 610 -4.81 -5.65 26.44
N LEU A 611 -4.70 -4.81 27.48
CA LEU A 611 -5.40 -4.99 28.75
C LEU A 611 -6.91 -4.93 28.57
N THR A 612 -7.40 -4.07 27.70
CA THR A 612 -8.84 -3.88 27.43
C THR A 612 -9.42 -5.04 26.58
N GLY A 613 -8.76 -5.35 25.48
CA GLY A 613 -9.31 -6.31 24.49
C GLY A 613 -9.05 -7.78 24.83
N HIS A 614 -7.94 -8.10 25.49
CA HIS A 614 -7.50 -9.48 25.76
C HIS A 614 -6.90 -9.66 27.16
N PRO A 615 -7.64 -9.38 28.25
CA PRO A 615 -7.09 -9.31 29.60
C PRO A 615 -6.36 -10.58 30.06
N GLU A 616 -6.87 -11.77 29.72
CA GLU A 616 -6.24 -13.04 30.11
C GLU A 616 -4.90 -13.28 29.39
N ARG A 617 -4.83 -12.98 28.08
CA ARG A 617 -3.58 -13.07 27.32
C ARG A 617 -2.59 -11.99 27.73
N ALA A 618 -3.10 -10.78 27.99
CA ALA A 618 -2.33 -9.69 28.54
C ALA A 618 -1.65 -10.07 29.86
N LEU A 619 -2.40 -10.69 30.75
CA LEU A 619 -1.85 -11.15 32.04
C LEU A 619 -0.68 -12.12 31.82
N GLY A 620 -0.80 -13.07 30.91
CA GLY A 620 0.26 -14.01 30.60
C GLY A 620 1.52 -13.34 30.03
N ILE A 621 1.37 -12.40 29.09
CA ILE A 621 2.47 -11.65 28.50
C ILE A 621 3.14 -10.75 29.53
N VAL A 622 2.34 -10.04 30.35
CA VAL A 622 2.85 -9.16 31.42
C VAL A 622 3.63 -9.94 32.48
N ILE A 623 3.11 -11.09 32.92
CA ILE A 623 3.83 -11.95 33.88
C ILE A 623 5.16 -12.40 33.28
N ALA A 624 5.18 -12.89 32.04
CA ALA A 624 6.42 -13.29 31.35
C ALA A 624 7.40 -12.11 31.26
N ALA A 625 6.91 -10.94 30.83
CA ALA A 625 7.72 -9.74 30.68
C ALA A 625 8.30 -9.20 31.99
N LEU A 626 7.54 -9.26 33.08
CA LEU A 626 8.04 -8.87 34.41
C LEU A 626 9.06 -9.85 34.98
N ASN A 627 9.01 -11.12 34.59
CA ASN A 627 9.97 -12.12 35.01
C ASN A 627 11.26 -12.14 34.17
N ASP A 628 11.22 -11.58 32.97
CA ASP A 628 12.39 -11.48 32.10
C ASP A 628 13.20 -10.22 32.45
N PRO A 629 14.50 -10.36 32.79
CA PRO A 629 15.36 -9.21 33.07
C PRO A 629 15.42 -8.17 31.96
N ALA A 630 15.30 -8.59 30.69
CA ALA A 630 15.41 -7.70 29.55
C ALA A 630 14.19 -6.78 29.40
N THR A 631 12.99 -7.25 29.74
CA THR A 631 11.72 -6.50 29.56
C THR A 631 11.12 -5.98 30.86
N HIS A 632 11.66 -6.37 32.01
CA HIS A 632 11.10 -6.02 33.34
C HIS A 632 10.86 -4.51 33.50
N GLU A 633 11.89 -3.69 33.28
CA GLU A 633 11.82 -2.25 33.52
C GLU A 633 10.86 -1.56 32.51
N ALA A 634 10.88 -1.96 31.24
CA ALA A 634 9.98 -1.42 30.23
C ALA A 634 8.51 -1.72 30.57
N MET A 635 8.21 -2.97 30.93
CA MET A 635 6.86 -3.39 31.32
C MET A 635 6.41 -2.74 32.62
N ALA A 636 7.27 -2.67 33.63
CA ALA A 636 6.95 -2.02 34.89
C ALA A 636 6.69 -0.51 34.73
N SER A 637 7.44 0.16 33.86
CA SER A 637 7.23 1.56 33.51
C SER A 637 5.89 1.74 32.75
N GLY A 638 5.59 0.90 31.75
CA GLY A 638 4.35 0.94 31.00
C GLY A 638 3.12 0.74 31.89
N LEU A 639 3.14 -0.25 32.79
CA LEU A 639 2.07 -0.47 33.76
C LEU A 639 1.89 0.72 34.72
N SER A 640 3.00 1.32 35.19
CA SER A 640 2.94 2.51 36.04
C SER A 640 2.36 3.72 35.32
N SER A 641 2.64 3.87 34.03
CA SER A 641 2.09 4.95 33.20
C SER A 641 0.58 4.77 33.01
N VAL A 642 0.11 3.54 32.73
CA VAL A 642 -1.33 3.24 32.64
C VAL A 642 -2.03 3.51 33.97
N GLU A 643 -1.39 3.18 35.10
CA GLU A 643 -1.94 3.44 36.41
C GLU A 643 -2.07 4.93 36.75
N ASN A 644 -1.07 5.72 36.40
CA ASN A 644 -1.00 7.15 36.71
C ASN A 644 -1.90 8.01 35.82
N GLU A 645 -2.38 7.50 34.73
CA GLU A 645 -3.32 8.18 33.82
C GLU A 645 -4.76 7.68 34.06
N PRO A 646 -5.62 8.47 34.74
CA PRO A 646 -6.95 8.00 35.17
C PRO A 646 -7.83 7.50 34.02
N GLY A 647 -7.74 8.13 32.85
CA GLY A 647 -8.48 7.71 31.63
C GLY A 647 -8.08 6.32 31.17
N LEU A 648 -6.78 6.05 31.08
CA LEU A 648 -6.26 4.74 30.65
C LEU A 648 -6.50 3.67 31.71
N SER A 649 -6.34 4.02 32.99
CA SER A 649 -6.59 3.12 34.13
C SER A 649 -8.03 2.65 34.18
N HIS A 650 -8.98 3.54 33.92
CA HIS A 650 -10.41 3.18 33.85
C HIS A 650 -10.72 2.34 32.61
N GLN A 651 -10.25 2.73 31.44
CA GLN A 651 -10.45 2.00 30.19
C GLN A 651 -9.94 0.56 30.28
N ALA A 652 -8.78 0.34 30.89
CA ALA A 652 -8.16 -0.97 31.03
C ALA A 652 -8.70 -1.80 32.21
N ASP A 653 -9.69 -1.33 32.96
CA ASP A 653 -10.10 -1.95 34.25
C ASP A 653 -8.89 -2.35 35.11
N PHE A 654 -7.95 -1.41 35.20
CA PHE A 654 -6.62 -1.66 35.76
C PHE A 654 -6.63 -2.18 37.20
N PRO A 655 -7.55 -1.75 38.11
CA PRO A 655 -7.66 -2.31 39.45
C PRO A 655 -7.94 -3.82 39.45
N ARG A 656 -8.82 -4.29 38.56
CA ARG A 656 -9.13 -5.71 38.42
C ARG A 656 -7.94 -6.49 37.86
N PHE A 657 -7.28 -5.93 36.84
CA PHE A 657 -6.06 -6.49 36.28
C PHE A 657 -4.95 -6.61 37.35
N LEU A 658 -4.73 -5.59 38.16
CA LEU A 658 -3.76 -5.62 39.26
C LEU A 658 -4.09 -6.69 40.32
N THR A 659 -5.37 -6.91 40.61
CA THR A 659 -5.77 -7.97 41.52
C THR A 659 -5.37 -9.35 40.98
N ALA A 660 -5.63 -9.59 39.67
CA ALA A 660 -5.20 -10.81 39.00
C ALA A 660 -3.67 -10.95 38.97
N LEU A 661 -2.96 -9.86 38.67
CA LEU A 661 -1.49 -9.85 38.68
C LEU A 661 -0.92 -10.10 40.07
N SER A 662 -1.54 -9.54 41.12
CA SER A 662 -1.12 -9.73 42.51
C SER A 662 -1.27 -11.17 42.99
N SER A 663 -2.29 -11.89 42.51
CA SER A 663 -2.45 -13.31 42.81
C SER A 663 -1.31 -14.17 42.26
N ALA A 664 -0.74 -13.75 41.11
CA ALA A 664 0.40 -14.42 40.48
C ALA A 664 1.77 -14.12 41.17
N ALA A 665 1.82 -13.14 42.09
CA ALA A 665 3.07 -12.70 42.71
C ALA A 665 3.74 -13.80 43.57
N ARG A 666 2.98 -14.79 44.06
CA ARG A 666 3.51 -15.92 44.84
C ARG A 666 4.48 -16.78 44.05
N ASP A 667 4.17 -16.99 42.76
CA ASP A 667 4.89 -17.91 41.89
C ASP A 667 5.89 -17.20 40.98
N HIS A 668 5.84 -15.84 40.94
CA HIS A 668 6.58 -15.03 39.99
C HIS A 668 7.37 -13.90 40.62
N ARG A 669 8.69 -14.09 40.77
CA ARG A 669 9.59 -13.14 41.44
C ARG A 669 9.59 -11.73 40.80
N GLY A 670 9.50 -11.63 39.48
CA GLY A 670 9.42 -10.36 38.77
C GLY A 670 8.15 -9.58 39.08
N VAL A 671 7.01 -10.30 39.14
CA VAL A 671 5.73 -9.71 39.51
C VAL A 671 5.79 -9.22 40.97
N LEU A 672 6.33 -10.02 41.89
CA LEU A 672 6.52 -9.62 43.29
C LEU A 672 7.38 -8.33 43.40
N ARG A 673 8.50 -8.26 42.65
CA ARG A 673 9.36 -7.08 42.60
C ARG A 673 8.59 -5.82 42.17
N PHE A 674 7.80 -5.93 41.08
CA PHE A 674 6.96 -4.83 40.59
C PHE A 674 5.97 -4.35 41.67
N ILE A 675 5.24 -5.27 42.30
CA ILE A 675 4.22 -4.94 43.32
C ILE A 675 4.86 -4.28 44.53
N LEU A 676 6.01 -4.78 45.01
CA LEU A 676 6.72 -4.16 46.13
C LEU A 676 7.23 -2.76 45.80
N ARG A 677 7.78 -2.55 44.59
CA ARG A 677 8.19 -1.24 44.10
C ARG A 677 7.01 -0.26 44.05
N ARG A 678 5.89 -0.69 43.51
CA ARG A 678 4.65 0.09 43.45
C ARG A 678 4.15 0.51 44.82
N HIS A 679 4.16 -0.40 45.81
CA HIS A 679 3.77 -0.10 47.16
C HIS A 679 4.71 0.95 47.83
N ARG A 680 6.01 0.83 47.60
CA ARG A 680 6.98 1.82 48.10
C ARG A 680 6.76 3.21 47.51
N VAL A 681 6.53 3.32 46.22
CA VAL A 681 6.26 4.60 45.55
C VAL A 681 4.98 5.25 46.13
N ARG A 682 3.91 4.47 46.30
CA ARG A 682 2.65 4.97 46.86
C ARG A 682 2.78 5.39 48.31
N ALA A 683 3.53 4.66 49.12
CA ALA A 683 3.81 5.03 50.51
C ALA A 683 4.62 6.35 50.60
N ALA A 684 5.60 6.53 49.72
CA ALA A 684 6.36 7.77 49.64
C ALA A 684 5.51 8.98 49.22
N SER A 685 4.61 8.79 48.26
CA SER A 685 3.72 9.87 47.79
C SER A 685 2.67 10.26 48.84
N SER A 686 2.17 9.31 49.63
CA SER A 686 1.23 9.61 50.74
C SER A 686 1.89 10.33 51.89
N THR A 687 3.17 10.10 52.18
CA THR A 687 3.91 10.82 53.22
C THR A 687 4.25 12.25 52.84
N GLN A 688 4.44 12.57 51.58
CA GLN A 688 4.64 13.95 51.10
C GLN A 688 3.36 14.78 51.11
N GLY A 689 2.19 14.18 50.90
CA GLY A 689 0.90 14.87 51.00
C GLY A 689 0.44 15.25 52.39
N PHE A 690 1.06 14.70 53.45
CA PHE A 690 0.83 15.11 54.85
C PHE A 690 1.80 16.19 55.38
N ALA A 691 2.82 16.54 54.59
CA ALA A 691 3.85 17.53 54.98
C ALA A 691 3.65 18.89 54.29
N SER A 692 2.64 19.02 53.42
CA SER A 692 2.20 20.26 52.76
C SER A 692 0.85 20.69 53.34
#